data_7255bc935fd5c97408d25485e616f827
#
_entry.id   7255bc935fd5c97408d25485e616f827
#
_cell.length_a   1.000
_cell.length_b   1.000
_cell.length_c   1.000
_cell.angle_alpha   90.00
_cell.angle_beta   90.00
_cell.angle_gamma   90.00
#
_symmetry.space_group_name_H-M   'P 1'
#
loop_
_entity.id
_entity.type
_entity.pdbx_description
1 polymer ?
#
loop_
_entity_poly.entity_id
_entity_poly.type
_entity_poly.pdbx_seq_one_letter_code
_entity_poly.pdbx_strand_id
1 'polypeptide(L)'
;MNNTTNYRIFVEKLPRFRVEAESLRRELNTNLNLSLGEVRLLCVYDLFGFSEELLEKSRYTVFGEVVTDSVTDTFDLAGRKYIAVEYLPGQFDQRAASAVDCVRLIDPEARVDIRSSRLLVFDDKATDGELAKIRHYYINAVESREKDLSVLSDMEQAEVKPVGVLEGFREMADSELEPYCKTMGLAMNADDLREVVKYFRSEGRDPYETELRILDTYWSDHCRHTTFTTELEGITVEESFVKEEIEDSLALYLRIRRELGREHKSLCLMDMATIGARYLRQKGLLDDLEVSEENNACSVYIDVDVDGRTEKWLLQFKNETHNHPTEIEPFGGASTCLGGAIRDPLSGRSYVYQAMRVTGAGNIYLPVSETLSGKLPQSVISKKAAAGYSSYGNQIGLATTHVREIYHDDYVAKRLEVGAVVGAVKAANVRRERPAPGDKIIMFGGRTGRDGIGGATGSSKEHDAKSLETCGSEVQKGNAPEERKLERLFRRPEVTRLVKKSNDFGAGGVSVAIGELADGLDIYLDRVKTKYSGLNSTELAISESQERMSVVVEAKDMEEFMGYCREENIEAVHVADVTDTARMRMFNGDRKVVDLKREFIDSAGAKHYAEARIGAVENRDPFAREVAGETLAERFTNNLKDNNVVSQRGLVEMFDATIGRSTVLMPFGGRMQRSETQVSVQKLPTDGYTDTASIMAFGYNPYVASWSPYHGAAYAVVEAAAKVVAAGARYERMRYSYQEYFERMTRNPESWGKPLGALLGALKMQVELGLPSIGGKDSMSGTFQDINVPPMLMAFGITTVDASKVISTDLKGAGHRIYLVRHTPLENRMPDTAQLKENFAFVSGRIESGKILSAWSVGFGGVGEGLAKMAFGNGVGAEITLDEPKLYEYAYGSILVECEGTLEYPHAELLGFTVAEEALTVNGVKMPLEELYKANTEKFAAVYPDKGRNSAEVMTS
;
A
#
# COMPACT_ATOMS: atom_id res chain seq x y z
N MET A 1 12.50 36.79 -32.51
CA MET A 1 11.26 36.01 -32.26
C MET A 1 11.55 34.63 -32.81
N ASN A 2 11.81 33.66 -31.99
CA ASN A 2 11.96 32.25 -32.41
C ASN A 2 10.60 31.80 -32.91
N ASN A 3 10.50 31.39 -34.19
CA ASN A 3 9.31 30.76 -34.72
C ASN A 3 9.11 29.40 -33.97
N THR A 4 8.25 29.38 -32.97
CA THR A 4 7.83 28.14 -32.32
C THR A 4 6.65 27.58 -33.11
N THR A 5 6.73 26.29 -33.43
CA THR A 5 5.71 25.56 -34.20
C THR A 5 5.24 24.40 -33.36
N ASN A 6 4.04 23.91 -33.60
CA ASN A 6 3.50 22.70 -32.97
C ASN A 6 3.85 21.50 -33.86
N TYR A 7 4.35 20.44 -33.25
CA TYR A 7 4.74 19.22 -33.97
C TYR A 7 4.03 18.02 -33.39
N ARG A 8 3.92 16.97 -34.18
CA ARG A 8 3.56 15.62 -33.74
C ARG A 8 4.65 14.66 -34.16
N ILE A 9 5.10 13.82 -33.24
CA ILE A 9 6.05 12.74 -33.51
C ILE A 9 5.49 11.40 -33.08
N PHE A 10 5.89 10.37 -33.82
CA PHE A 10 5.52 8.97 -33.58
C PHE A 10 6.78 8.20 -33.22
N VAL A 11 6.74 7.51 -32.06
CA VAL A 11 7.86 6.72 -31.57
C VAL A 11 7.43 5.27 -31.47
N GLU A 12 8.12 4.41 -32.20
CA GLU A 12 7.86 2.97 -32.23
C GLU A 12 9.14 2.18 -31.96
N LYS A 13 9.03 1.11 -31.18
CA LYS A 13 10.13 0.15 -31.03
C LYS A 13 10.43 -0.55 -32.35
N LEU A 14 11.72 -0.68 -32.70
CA LEU A 14 12.14 -1.49 -33.86
C LEU A 14 11.68 -2.94 -33.66
N PRO A 15 11.45 -3.71 -34.77
CA PRO A 15 10.76 -5.00 -34.70
C PRO A 15 11.25 -5.97 -33.62
N ARG A 16 12.57 -6.12 -33.46
CA ARG A 16 13.16 -7.01 -32.45
C ARG A 16 13.00 -6.53 -30.99
N PHE A 17 12.50 -5.31 -30.77
CA PHE A 17 12.31 -4.72 -29.47
C PHE A 17 10.82 -4.49 -29.13
N ARG A 18 9.88 -4.97 -29.95
CA ARG A 18 8.41 -4.81 -29.77
C ARG A 18 7.81 -5.72 -28.69
N VAL A 19 8.52 -5.94 -27.60
CA VAL A 19 8.09 -6.85 -26.51
C VAL A 19 6.74 -6.45 -25.93
N GLU A 20 6.52 -5.13 -25.68
CA GLU A 20 5.26 -4.61 -25.13
C GLU A 20 4.10 -4.85 -26.10
N ALA A 21 4.28 -4.57 -27.40
CA ALA A 21 3.25 -4.77 -28.40
C ALA A 21 2.86 -6.25 -28.57
N GLU A 22 3.87 -7.14 -28.53
CA GLU A 22 3.64 -8.59 -28.64
C GLU A 22 2.96 -9.14 -27.37
N SER A 23 3.31 -8.63 -26.19
CA SER A 23 2.65 -8.97 -24.95
C SER A 23 1.18 -8.54 -24.97
N LEU A 24 0.92 -7.31 -25.42
CA LEU A 24 -0.45 -6.79 -25.58
C LEU A 24 -1.26 -7.63 -26.60
N ARG A 25 -0.66 -8.00 -27.73
CA ARG A 25 -1.31 -8.88 -28.72
C ARG A 25 -1.75 -10.21 -28.09
N ARG A 26 -0.87 -10.85 -27.35
CA ARG A 26 -1.18 -12.12 -26.63
C ARG A 26 -2.28 -11.91 -25.61
N GLU A 27 -2.22 -10.85 -24.86
CA GLU A 27 -3.23 -10.50 -23.84
C GLU A 27 -4.62 -10.30 -24.48
N LEU A 28 -4.71 -9.50 -25.57
CA LEU A 28 -5.96 -9.26 -26.29
C LEU A 28 -6.52 -10.57 -26.88
N ASN A 29 -5.67 -11.39 -27.50
CA ASN A 29 -6.08 -12.67 -28.07
C ASN A 29 -6.62 -13.61 -26.99
N THR A 30 -5.94 -13.72 -25.85
CA THR A 30 -6.33 -14.63 -24.76
C THR A 30 -7.58 -14.14 -24.05
N ASN A 31 -7.60 -12.87 -23.63
CA ASN A 31 -8.67 -12.37 -22.76
C ASN A 31 -9.98 -12.06 -23.49
N LEU A 32 -9.89 -11.69 -24.78
CA LEU A 32 -11.06 -11.36 -25.61
C LEU A 32 -11.42 -12.45 -26.61
N ASN A 33 -10.70 -13.58 -26.58
CA ASN A 33 -10.85 -14.68 -27.53
C ASN A 33 -10.78 -14.20 -29.01
N LEU A 34 -9.70 -13.45 -29.31
CA LEU A 34 -9.41 -12.92 -30.64
C LEU A 34 -8.29 -13.70 -31.32
N SER A 35 -8.08 -13.39 -32.60
CA SER A 35 -7.03 -14.00 -33.42
C SER A 35 -6.24 -12.93 -34.18
N LEU A 36 -5.79 -11.90 -33.49
CA LEU A 36 -4.98 -10.80 -34.04
C LEU A 36 -3.60 -11.32 -34.47
N GLY A 37 -3.23 -11.06 -35.74
CA GLY A 37 -1.94 -11.46 -36.30
C GLY A 37 -0.82 -10.55 -35.84
N GLU A 38 -0.96 -9.24 -36.02
CA GLU A 38 0.01 -8.22 -35.57
C GLU A 38 -0.69 -7.11 -34.79
N VAL A 39 -0.04 -6.63 -33.74
CA VAL A 39 -0.38 -5.38 -33.06
C VAL A 39 0.88 -4.55 -32.96
N ARG A 40 0.84 -3.33 -33.49
CA ARG A 40 1.91 -2.34 -33.34
C ARG A 40 1.49 -1.34 -32.29
N LEU A 41 2.42 -0.96 -31.44
CA LEU A 41 2.19 0.00 -30.36
C LEU A 41 3.17 1.16 -30.50
N LEU A 42 2.62 2.36 -30.67
CA LEU A 42 3.40 3.58 -30.77
C LEU A 42 3.09 4.53 -29.62
N CYS A 43 4.10 5.28 -29.17
CA CYS A 43 3.90 6.49 -28.40
C CYS A 43 3.79 7.67 -29.37
N VAL A 44 2.76 8.49 -29.21
CA VAL A 44 2.55 9.70 -30.02
C VAL A 44 2.72 10.90 -29.08
N TYR A 45 3.56 11.84 -29.46
CA TYR A 45 3.77 13.09 -28.71
C TYR A 45 3.30 14.27 -29.53
N ASP A 46 2.43 15.09 -28.97
CA ASP A 46 2.06 16.40 -29.44
C ASP A 46 2.93 17.44 -28.70
N LEU A 47 3.71 18.20 -29.42
CA LEU A 47 4.76 19.09 -28.92
C LEU A 47 4.39 20.52 -29.23
N PHE A 48 4.36 21.38 -28.21
CA PHE A 48 3.97 22.78 -28.28
C PHE A 48 5.12 23.69 -27.82
N GLY A 49 5.34 24.77 -28.54
CA GLY A 49 6.37 25.74 -28.21
C GLY A 49 7.81 25.31 -28.58
N PHE A 50 7.99 24.29 -29.40
CA PHE A 50 9.30 23.84 -29.86
C PHE A 50 9.83 24.68 -31.01
N SER A 51 11.15 24.92 -31.03
CA SER A 51 11.88 25.27 -32.24
C SER A 51 12.32 24.00 -32.98
N GLU A 52 12.57 24.10 -34.28
CA GLU A 52 13.10 22.98 -35.07
C GLU A 52 14.43 22.45 -34.48
N GLU A 53 15.31 23.34 -34.03
CA GLU A 53 16.59 22.98 -33.40
C GLU A 53 16.38 22.21 -32.11
N LEU A 54 15.46 22.64 -31.24
CA LEU A 54 15.15 21.98 -29.99
C LEU A 54 14.51 20.60 -30.23
N LEU A 55 13.62 20.49 -31.25
CA LEU A 55 13.03 19.21 -31.65
C LEU A 55 14.10 18.22 -32.07
N GLU A 56 15.02 18.61 -32.97
CA GLU A 56 16.08 17.71 -33.44
C GLU A 56 17.03 17.29 -32.31
N LYS A 57 17.38 18.19 -31.39
CA LYS A 57 18.18 17.84 -30.19
C LYS A 57 17.45 16.85 -29.28
N SER A 58 16.13 16.97 -29.16
CA SER A 58 15.30 16.15 -28.25
C SER A 58 14.89 14.79 -28.85
N ARG A 59 14.92 14.65 -30.17
CA ARG A 59 14.38 13.50 -30.91
C ARG A 59 14.84 12.14 -30.38
N TYR A 60 16.15 11.99 -30.15
CA TYR A 60 16.79 10.75 -29.67
C TYR A 60 17.48 10.90 -28.30
N THR A 61 17.29 12.03 -27.63
CA THR A 61 17.77 12.25 -26.25
C THR A 61 16.65 12.26 -25.23
N VAL A 62 15.42 12.56 -25.68
CA VAL A 62 14.22 12.63 -24.83
C VAL A 62 13.16 11.63 -25.29
N PHE A 63 12.80 11.61 -26.59
CA PHE A 63 11.64 10.89 -27.09
C PHE A 63 11.92 9.46 -27.51
N GLY A 64 13.15 9.13 -27.90
CA GLY A 64 13.51 7.78 -28.32
C GLY A 64 15.02 7.50 -28.15
N GLU A 65 15.39 6.24 -28.35
CA GLU A 65 16.77 5.78 -28.34
C GLU A 65 17.17 5.28 -29.73
N VAL A 66 18.33 5.69 -30.23
CA VAL A 66 18.82 5.36 -31.58
C VAL A 66 18.88 3.85 -31.85
N VAL A 67 19.16 3.02 -30.81
CA VAL A 67 19.34 1.57 -30.93
C VAL A 67 18.02 0.83 -30.96
N THR A 68 16.99 1.33 -30.26
CA THR A 68 15.75 0.59 -30.02
C THR A 68 14.52 1.20 -30.66
N ASP A 69 14.56 2.48 -31.02
CA ASP A 69 13.37 3.23 -31.46
C ASP A 69 13.49 3.80 -32.85
N SER A 70 12.36 3.96 -33.49
CA SER A 70 12.17 4.78 -34.70
C SER A 70 11.32 5.98 -34.29
N VAL A 71 11.82 7.20 -34.55
CA VAL A 71 11.11 8.46 -34.29
C VAL A 71 10.83 9.14 -35.63
N THR A 72 9.56 9.35 -35.97
CA THR A 72 9.12 9.91 -37.25
C THR A 72 8.10 11.02 -37.04
N ASP A 73 8.05 11.98 -37.98
CA ASP A 73 7.07 13.08 -37.97
C ASP A 73 5.72 12.68 -38.55
N THR A 74 5.66 11.58 -39.29
CA THR A 74 4.44 11.05 -39.91
C THR A 74 4.37 9.56 -39.73
N PHE A 75 3.14 9.03 -39.72
CA PHE A 75 2.87 7.61 -39.72
C PHE A 75 1.73 7.32 -40.67
N ASP A 76 1.96 6.39 -41.63
CA ASP A 76 0.95 6.04 -42.62
C ASP A 76 -0.15 5.15 -41.97
N LEU A 77 -1.34 5.74 -41.80
CA LEU A 77 -2.54 5.08 -41.32
C LEU A 77 -3.55 4.78 -42.44
N ALA A 78 -3.23 5.09 -43.70
CA ALA A 78 -4.15 4.90 -44.82
C ALA A 78 -4.54 3.43 -44.96
N GLY A 79 -5.85 3.15 -44.84
CA GLY A 79 -6.40 1.79 -44.94
C GLY A 79 -6.10 0.88 -43.74
N ARG A 80 -5.43 1.35 -42.72
CA ARG A 80 -5.16 0.58 -41.47
C ARG A 80 -6.21 0.80 -40.40
N LYS A 81 -6.52 -0.24 -39.65
CA LYS A 81 -7.36 -0.15 -38.44
C LYS A 81 -6.50 0.22 -37.26
N TYR A 82 -6.96 1.21 -36.47
CA TYR A 82 -6.22 1.67 -35.30
C TYR A 82 -7.15 2.14 -34.19
N ILE A 83 -6.60 2.24 -33.01
CA ILE A 83 -7.18 2.87 -31.83
C ILE A 83 -6.12 3.80 -31.24
N ALA A 84 -6.42 5.09 -31.13
CA ALA A 84 -5.55 6.05 -30.44
C ALA A 84 -6.17 6.42 -29.10
N VAL A 85 -5.37 6.46 -28.04
CA VAL A 85 -5.83 6.67 -26.67
C VAL A 85 -5.02 7.77 -26.00
N GLU A 86 -5.70 8.75 -25.42
CA GLU A 86 -5.09 9.85 -24.67
C GLU A 86 -5.71 9.95 -23.25
N TYR A 87 -4.99 10.57 -22.33
CA TYR A 87 -5.55 10.92 -21.04
C TYR A 87 -6.66 11.95 -21.13
N LEU A 88 -7.65 11.86 -20.24
CA LEU A 88 -8.70 12.87 -20.12
C LEU A 88 -8.10 14.23 -19.71
N PRO A 89 -8.71 15.35 -20.14
CA PRO A 89 -8.33 16.67 -19.65
C PRO A 89 -8.32 16.73 -18.12
N GLY A 90 -7.24 17.22 -17.54
CA GLY A 90 -7.05 17.29 -16.09
C GLY A 90 -6.44 16.05 -15.45
N GLN A 91 -6.28 14.94 -16.16
CA GLN A 91 -5.48 13.81 -15.72
C GLN A 91 -3.98 14.10 -15.88
N PHE A 92 -3.16 13.55 -14.98
CA PHE A 92 -1.71 13.74 -15.01
C PHE A 92 -1.06 12.78 -16.01
N ASP A 93 -0.43 13.34 -17.03
CA ASP A 93 0.39 12.61 -18.00
C ASP A 93 1.85 12.57 -17.54
N GLN A 94 2.21 11.52 -16.80
CA GLN A 94 3.58 11.36 -16.25
C GLN A 94 4.64 11.31 -17.34
N ARG A 95 4.36 10.67 -18.47
CA ARG A 95 5.29 10.55 -19.59
C ARG A 95 5.58 11.92 -20.21
N ALA A 96 4.55 12.71 -20.44
CA ALA A 96 4.69 14.06 -20.94
C ALA A 96 5.43 14.98 -19.96
N ALA A 97 5.08 14.90 -18.68
CA ALA A 97 5.75 15.67 -17.62
C ALA A 97 7.26 15.35 -17.56
N SER A 98 7.62 14.06 -17.56
CA SER A 98 9.03 13.65 -17.58
C SER A 98 9.75 14.11 -18.84
N ALA A 99 9.08 14.10 -20.00
CA ALA A 99 9.66 14.60 -21.25
C ALA A 99 9.92 16.12 -21.19
N VAL A 100 9.01 16.90 -20.59
CA VAL A 100 9.23 18.35 -20.35
C VAL A 100 10.45 18.57 -19.47
N ASP A 101 10.60 17.82 -18.38
CA ASP A 101 11.77 17.95 -17.50
C ASP A 101 13.07 17.59 -18.22
N CYS A 102 13.08 16.53 -19.05
CA CYS A 102 14.23 16.18 -19.87
C CYS A 102 14.58 17.28 -20.91
N VAL A 103 13.57 17.89 -21.54
CA VAL A 103 13.79 19.02 -22.46
C VAL A 103 14.42 20.22 -21.76
N ARG A 104 13.99 20.51 -20.53
CA ARG A 104 14.58 21.59 -19.70
C ARG A 104 16.03 21.31 -19.29
N LEU A 105 16.46 20.05 -19.23
CA LEU A 105 17.88 19.74 -19.03
C LEU A 105 18.72 20.07 -20.27
N ILE A 106 18.12 20.06 -21.46
CA ILE A 106 18.77 20.45 -22.72
C ILE A 106 18.77 21.98 -22.88
N ASP A 107 17.64 22.61 -22.60
CA ASP A 107 17.43 24.06 -22.66
C ASP A 107 16.62 24.54 -21.45
N PRO A 108 17.29 25.05 -20.40
CA PRO A 108 16.63 25.51 -19.17
C PRO A 108 15.61 26.66 -19.37
N GLU A 109 15.73 27.43 -20.46
CA GLU A 109 14.81 28.50 -20.78
C GLU A 109 13.63 28.08 -21.65
N ALA A 110 13.59 26.82 -22.08
CA ALA A 110 12.52 26.30 -22.93
C ALA A 110 11.16 26.36 -22.22
N ARG A 111 10.19 26.99 -22.89
CA ARG A 111 8.78 27.06 -22.47
C ARG A 111 7.97 26.16 -23.37
N VAL A 112 8.06 24.86 -23.13
CA VAL A 112 7.38 23.84 -23.92
C VAL A 112 6.25 23.19 -23.12
N ASP A 113 5.23 22.73 -23.84
CA ASP A 113 4.23 21.79 -23.35
C ASP A 113 4.24 20.53 -24.21
N ILE A 114 3.98 19.38 -23.59
CA ILE A 114 4.00 18.08 -24.25
C ILE A 114 2.75 17.30 -23.82
N ARG A 115 2.15 16.57 -24.75
CA ARG A 115 1.09 15.59 -24.44
C ARG A 115 1.46 14.27 -25.05
N SER A 116 1.22 13.20 -24.31
CA SER A 116 1.46 11.86 -24.81
C SER A 116 0.16 11.10 -25.07
N SER A 117 0.21 10.19 -26.04
CA SER A 117 -0.89 9.27 -26.32
C SER A 117 -0.34 7.94 -26.84
N ARG A 118 -1.17 6.91 -26.77
CA ARG A 118 -0.86 5.57 -27.29
C ARG A 118 -1.62 5.32 -28.59
N LEU A 119 -0.95 4.79 -29.60
CA LEU A 119 -1.54 4.39 -30.86
C LEU A 119 -1.35 2.90 -31.08
N LEU A 120 -2.45 2.16 -31.09
CA LEU A 120 -2.52 0.75 -31.40
C LEU A 120 -2.88 0.61 -32.88
N VAL A 121 -2.06 -0.07 -33.67
CA VAL A 121 -2.32 -0.33 -35.09
C VAL A 121 -2.42 -1.83 -35.29
N PHE A 122 -3.48 -2.25 -35.95
CA PHE A 122 -3.84 -3.66 -36.16
C PHE A 122 -3.60 -4.07 -37.60
N ASP A 123 -3.50 -5.36 -37.85
CA ASP A 123 -3.48 -5.90 -39.18
C ASP A 123 -4.85 -5.76 -39.91
N ASP A 124 -4.88 -5.94 -41.21
CA ASP A 124 -6.08 -5.77 -42.03
C ASP A 124 -7.19 -6.80 -41.74
N LYS A 125 -6.88 -7.83 -40.94
CA LYS A 125 -7.82 -8.91 -40.58
C LYS A 125 -8.72 -8.54 -39.40
N ALA A 126 -8.32 -7.57 -38.59
CA ALA A 126 -9.13 -7.14 -37.45
C ALA A 126 -10.48 -6.61 -37.95
N THR A 127 -11.58 -7.07 -37.35
CA THR A 127 -12.93 -6.63 -37.67
C THR A 127 -13.35 -5.42 -36.82
N ASP A 128 -14.37 -4.67 -37.23
CA ASP A 128 -14.87 -3.53 -36.41
C ASP A 128 -15.48 -4.00 -35.10
N GLY A 129 -16.08 -5.20 -35.08
CA GLY A 129 -16.57 -5.81 -33.84
C GLY A 129 -15.45 -6.19 -32.86
N GLU A 130 -14.30 -6.64 -33.38
CA GLU A 130 -13.13 -6.88 -32.52
C GLU A 130 -12.55 -5.58 -32.01
N LEU A 131 -12.46 -4.54 -32.83
CA LEU A 131 -12.03 -3.22 -32.39
C LEU A 131 -12.94 -2.64 -31.30
N ALA A 132 -14.25 -2.84 -31.38
CA ALA A 132 -15.17 -2.41 -30.35
C ALA A 132 -14.90 -3.12 -29.01
N LYS A 133 -14.63 -4.44 -29.03
CA LYS A 133 -14.22 -5.19 -27.82
C LYS A 133 -12.90 -4.69 -27.27
N ILE A 134 -11.92 -4.41 -28.15
CA ILE A 134 -10.60 -3.92 -27.72
C ILE A 134 -10.74 -2.53 -27.11
N ARG A 135 -11.54 -1.60 -27.68
CA ARG A 135 -11.82 -0.29 -27.08
C ARG A 135 -12.37 -0.43 -25.67
N HIS A 136 -13.39 -1.24 -25.51
CA HIS A 136 -14.02 -1.46 -24.19
C HIS A 136 -13.06 -2.07 -23.16
N TYR A 137 -12.13 -2.91 -23.59
CA TYR A 137 -11.14 -3.53 -22.72
C TYR A 137 -9.96 -2.62 -22.40
N TYR A 138 -9.44 -1.88 -23.40
CA TYR A 138 -8.18 -1.15 -23.29
C TYR A 138 -8.35 0.27 -22.72
N ILE A 139 -9.45 0.95 -23.07
CA ILE A 139 -9.74 2.32 -22.62
C ILE A 139 -10.46 2.28 -21.29
N ASN A 140 -9.78 2.77 -20.24
CA ASN A 140 -10.42 3.00 -18.97
C ASN A 140 -11.03 4.42 -18.95
N ALA A 141 -12.37 4.50 -18.93
CA ALA A 141 -13.11 5.77 -19.00
C ALA A 141 -12.83 6.73 -17.83
N VAL A 142 -12.29 6.22 -16.71
CA VAL A 142 -11.87 7.02 -15.55
C VAL A 142 -10.67 7.92 -15.87
N GLU A 143 -9.76 7.48 -16.73
CA GLU A 143 -8.50 8.18 -16.98
C GLU A 143 -8.26 8.57 -18.42
N SER A 144 -8.89 7.88 -19.37
CA SER A 144 -8.54 7.96 -20.78
C SER A 144 -9.75 7.95 -21.70
N ARG A 145 -9.53 8.43 -22.92
CA ARG A 145 -10.51 8.45 -24.01
C ARG A 145 -9.86 8.14 -25.35
N GLU A 146 -10.69 7.85 -26.35
CA GLU A 146 -10.21 7.75 -27.74
C GLU A 146 -9.77 9.15 -28.22
N LYS A 147 -8.57 9.21 -28.84
CA LYS A 147 -7.97 10.42 -29.39
C LYS A 147 -8.26 10.56 -30.87
N ASP A 148 -8.68 11.75 -31.30
CA ASP A 148 -8.71 12.13 -32.72
C ASP A 148 -7.30 12.59 -33.17
N LEU A 149 -6.65 11.75 -33.97
CA LEU A 149 -5.33 12.07 -34.52
C LEU A 149 -5.35 13.16 -35.62
N SER A 150 -6.53 13.52 -36.17
CA SER A 150 -6.63 14.61 -37.12
C SER A 150 -6.44 15.99 -36.51
N VAL A 151 -6.62 16.11 -35.20
CA VAL A 151 -6.51 17.35 -34.45
C VAL A 151 -5.25 17.36 -33.58
N LEU A 152 -4.40 18.38 -33.70
CA LEU A 152 -3.42 18.74 -32.71
C LEU A 152 -4.18 19.50 -31.60
N SER A 153 -4.29 18.89 -30.42
CA SER A 153 -5.05 19.47 -29.32
C SER A 153 -4.47 20.83 -28.93
N ASP A 154 -5.23 21.91 -29.05
CA ASP A 154 -4.90 23.18 -28.40
C ASP A 154 -5.13 23.05 -26.89
N MET A 155 -4.30 23.73 -26.11
CA MET A 155 -4.52 23.84 -24.67
C MET A 155 -5.80 24.65 -24.42
N GLU A 156 -6.90 23.98 -24.07
CA GLU A 156 -8.06 24.68 -23.53
C GLU A 156 -7.67 25.34 -22.20
N GLN A 157 -7.61 26.67 -22.15
CA GLN A 157 -7.52 27.41 -20.91
C GLN A 157 -8.91 27.38 -20.26
N ALA A 158 -9.06 26.56 -19.22
CA ALA A 158 -10.28 26.56 -18.44
C ALA A 158 -10.45 27.91 -17.70
N GLU A 159 -11.62 28.55 -17.88
CA GLU A 159 -11.96 29.77 -17.17
C GLU A 159 -12.14 29.49 -15.66
N VAL A 160 -11.45 30.23 -14.80
CA VAL A 160 -11.56 30.07 -13.34
C VAL A 160 -12.87 30.65 -12.86
N LYS A 161 -13.79 29.81 -12.40
CA LYS A 161 -15.03 30.27 -11.75
C LYS A 161 -14.72 30.63 -10.29
N PRO A 162 -14.93 31.90 -9.86
CA PRO A 162 -14.74 32.26 -8.46
C PRO A 162 -15.72 31.51 -7.55
N VAL A 163 -15.21 31.03 -6.42
CA VAL A 163 -16.02 30.32 -5.43
C VAL A 163 -17.00 31.27 -4.76
N GLY A 164 -18.28 30.85 -4.65
CA GLY A 164 -19.35 31.63 -4.07
C GLY A 164 -19.52 31.46 -2.56
N VAL A 165 -20.29 32.35 -1.95
CA VAL A 165 -20.89 32.17 -0.63
C VAL A 165 -22.17 31.33 -0.80
N LEU A 166 -22.41 30.39 0.10
CA LEU A 166 -23.63 29.55 0.11
C LEU A 166 -24.75 30.33 0.82
N GLU A 167 -25.37 31.25 0.09
CA GLU A 167 -26.37 32.18 0.65
C GLU A 167 -27.56 31.41 1.26
N GLY A 168 -27.99 31.81 2.48
CA GLY A 168 -29.10 31.20 3.22
C GLY A 168 -28.71 29.89 3.96
N PHE A 169 -27.48 29.46 3.88
CA PHE A 169 -27.01 28.20 4.51
C PHE A 169 -27.28 28.16 6.02
N ARG A 170 -27.00 29.24 6.74
CA ARG A 170 -27.23 29.31 8.20
C ARG A 170 -28.71 29.32 8.59
N GLU A 171 -29.63 29.56 7.66
CA GLU A 171 -31.10 29.60 7.90
C GLU A 171 -31.76 28.25 7.61
N MET A 172 -31.00 27.28 7.10
CA MET A 172 -31.47 25.95 6.70
C MET A 172 -32.24 25.25 7.85
N ALA A 173 -33.40 24.70 7.55
CA ALA A 173 -34.19 23.93 8.49
C ALA A 173 -33.72 22.48 8.57
N ASP A 174 -33.97 21.80 9.68
CA ASP A 174 -33.52 20.39 9.88
C ASP A 174 -34.01 19.43 8.79
N SER A 175 -35.21 19.69 8.24
CA SER A 175 -35.76 18.87 7.15
C SER A 175 -35.06 19.02 5.80
N GLU A 176 -34.23 20.04 5.65
CA GLU A 176 -33.48 20.33 4.42
C GLU A 176 -32.05 19.73 4.42
N LEU A 177 -31.55 19.34 5.61
CA LEU A 177 -30.14 18.90 5.78
C LEU A 177 -29.81 17.63 4.98
N GLU A 178 -30.61 16.58 5.10
CA GLU A 178 -30.36 15.33 4.38
C GLU A 178 -30.49 15.48 2.85
N PRO A 179 -31.53 16.16 2.30
CA PRO A 179 -31.57 16.49 0.87
C PRO A 179 -30.37 17.31 0.41
N TYR A 180 -29.90 18.25 1.23
CA TYR A 180 -28.73 19.07 0.92
C TYR A 180 -27.45 18.26 0.84
N CYS A 181 -27.19 17.37 1.82
CA CYS A 181 -26.04 16.45 1.78
C CYS A 181 -26.03 15.64 0.48
N LYS A 182 -27.17 15.08 0.09
CA LYS A 182 -27.32 14.30 -1.15
C LYS A 182 -27.08 15.14 -2.40
N THR A 183 -27.64 16.35 -2.46
CA THR A 183 -27.51 17.25 -3.62
C THR A 183 -26.07 17.73 -3.80
N MET A 184 -25.39 18.07 -2.70
CA MET A 184 -23.98 18.51 -2.71
C MET A 184 -23.00 17.35 -2.79
N GLY A 185 -23.46 16.10 -2.65
CA GLY A 185 -22.61 14.91 -2.66
C GLY A 185 -21.61 14.85 -1.49
N LEU A 186 -22.04 15.34 -0.30
CA LEU A 186 -21.18 15.35 0.89
C LEU A 186 -20.98 13.93 1.45
N ALA A 187 -19.82 13.70 2.07
CA ALA A 187 -19.52 12.50 2.85
C ALA A 187 -20.13 12.60 4.26
N MET A 188 -20.18 13.80 4.84
CA MET A 188 -20.84 14.07 6.12
C MET A 188 -22.35 13.78 6.07
N ASN A 189 -22.91 13.36 7.21
CA ASN A 189 -24.34 13.11 7.34
C ASN A 189 -25.11 14.37 7.78
N ALA A 190 -26.44 14.25 7.95
CA ALA A 190 -27.30 15.36 8.36
C ALA A 190 -27.00 15.88 9.77
N ASP A 191 -26.51 15.03 10.68
CA ASP A 191 -26.17 15.42 12.04
C ASP A 191 -24.88 16.26 12.07
N ASP A 192 -23.90 15.87 11.28
CA ASP A 192 -22.67 16.65 11.08
C ASP A 192 -22.99 18.01 10.43
N LEU A 193 -23.81 18.01 9.37
CA LEU A 193 -24.22 19.24 8.69
C LEU A 193 -24.98 20.18 9.64
N ARG A 194 -25.77 19.64 10.56
CA ARG A 194 -26.45 20.43 11.61
C ARG A 194 -25.44 21.17 12.49
N GLU A 195 -24.35 20.54 12.88
CA GLU A 195 -23.28 21.19 13.65
C GLU A 195 -22.61 22.30 12.83
N VAL A 196 -22.39 22.09 11.51
CA VAL A 196 -21.87 23.12 10.61
C VAL A 196 -22.82 24.32 10.54
N VAL A 197 -24.14 24.08 10.37
CA VAL A 197 -25.14 25.15 10.36
C VAL A 197 -25.15 25.93 11.67
N LYS A 198 -25.10 25.26 12.83
CA LYS A 198 -25.01 25.89 14.15
C LYS A 198 -23.75 26.78 14.28
N TYR A 199 -22.62 26.25 13.82
CA TYR A 199 -21.35 27.00 13.84
C TYR A 199 -21.44 28.30 13.03
N PHE A 200 -21.91 28.26 11.78
CA PHE A 200 -22.03 29.46 10.96
C PHE A 200 -23.11 30.43 11.44
N ARG A 201 -24.14 29.94 12.13
CA ARG A 201 -25.06 30.80 12.89
C ARG A 201 -24.32 31.58 13.99
N SER A 202 -23.41 30.92 14.72
CA SER A 202 -22.62 31.56 15.78
C SER A 202 -21.59 32.54 15.25
N GLU A 203 -21.04 32.28 14.04
CA GLU A 203 -20.13 33.19 13.33
C GLU A 203 -20.87 34.38 12.67
N GLY A 204 -22.19 34.34 12.56
CA GLY A 204 -23.03 35.42 12.04
C GLY A 204 -22.93 35.61 10.52
N ARG A 205 -22.45 34.62 9.78
CA ARG A 205 -22.24 34.65 8.33
C ARG A 205 -22.53 33.30 7.68
N ASP A 206 -22.81 33.30 6.38
CA ASP A 206 -22.86 32.10 5.58
C ASP A 206 -21.46 31.63 5.18
N PRO A 207 -21.22 30.31 4.97
CA PRO A 207 -19.93 29.78 4.56
C PRO A 207 -19.64 30.07 3.08
N TYR A 208 -18.35 30.10 2.74
CA TYR A 208 -17.93 29.82 1.37
C TYR A 208 -18.06 28.33 1.07
N GLU A 209 -18.30 27.96 -0.19
CA GLU A 209 -18.29 26.55 -0.59
C GLU A 209 -16.98 25.85 -0.20
N THR A 210 -15.83 26.55 -0.29
CA THR A 210 -14.53 26.04 0.13
C THR A 210 -14.54 25.60 1.61
N GLU A 211 -15.18 26.36 2.51
CA GLU A 211 -15.24 26.01 3.94
C GLU A 211 -16.06 24.73 4.17
N LEU A 212 -17.19 24.59 3.49
CA LEU A 212 -18.01 23.37 3.58
C LEU A 212 -17.27 22.14 3.06
N ARG A 213 -16.59 22.25 1.91
CA ARG A 213 -15.81 21.15 1.31
C ARG A 213 -14.61 20.77 2.18
N ILE A 214 -13.94 21.75 2.82
CA ILE A 214 -12.86 21.47 3.77
C ILE A 214 -13.39 20.69 4.98
N LEU A 215 -14.50 21.13 5.58
CA LEU A 215 -15.10 20.42 6.72
C LEU A 215 -15.55 19.00 6.33
N ASP A 216 -16.17 18.84 5.16
CA ASP A 216 -16.57 17.54 4.62
C ASP A 216 -15.36 16.60 4.45
N THR A 217 -14.23 17.11 4.01
CA THR A 217 -12.98 16.36 3.88
C THR A 217 -12.36 16.04 5.24
N TYR A 218 -12.22 17.03 6.13
CA TYR A 218 -11.67 16.84 7.46
C TYR A 218 -12.45 15.84 8.31
N TRP A 219 -13.78 15.85 8.21
CA TRP A 219 -14.66 14.98 8.99
C TRP A 219 -15.00 13.68 8.27
N SER A 220 -14.43 13.45 7.08
CA SER A 220 -14.55 12.16 6.41
C SER A 220 -13.93 11.03 7.24
N ASP A 221 -14.43 9.82 7.06
CA ASP A 221 -13.91 8.64 7.77
C ASP A 221 -12.42 8.40 7.48
N HIS A 222 -12.00 8.69 6.25
CA HIS A 222 -10.61 8.56 5.83
C HIS A 222 -9.64 9.48 6.61
N CYS A 223 -10.03 10.76 6.88
CA CYS A 223 -9.16 11.72 7.54
C CYS A 223 -9.21 11.65 9.07
N ARG A 224 -10.39 11.39 9.65
CA ARG A 224 -10.62 11.48 11.11
C ARG A 224 -11.04 10.17 11.76
N HIS A 225 -11.11 9.08 10.99
CA HIS A 225 -11.49 7.77 11.50
C HIS A 225 -12.81 7.82 12.29
N THR A 226 -13.83 8.49 11.74
CA THR A 226 -15.12 8.73 12.44
C THR A 226 -15.80 7.42 12.82
N THR A 227 -15.70 6.39 11.98
CA THR A 227 -16.16 5.04 12.30
C THR A 227 -15.46 4.49 13.53
N PHE A 228 -14.14 4.59 13.61
CA PHE A 228 -13.35 4.09 14.75
C PHE A 228 -13.59 4.87 16.05
N THR A 229 -13.99 6.13 15.96
CA THR A 229 -14.29 6.96 17.14
C THR A 229 -15.77 6.93 17.55
N THR A 230 -16.64 6.25 16.78
CA THR A 230 -18.06 6.02 17.13
C THR A 230 -18.17 5.32 18.48
N GLU A 231 -19.00 5.86 19.40
CA GLU A 231 -19.19 5.33 20.75
C GLU A 231 -20.07 4.08 20.72
N LEU A 232 -19.61 2.98 21.31
CA LEU A 232 -20.34 1.73 21.40
C LEU A 232 -21.17 1.72 22.68
N GLU A 233 -22.49 1.88 22.57
CA GLU A 233 -23.42 1.94 23.70
C GLU A 233 -23.80 0.57 24.24
N GLY A 234 -23.73 -0.48 23.40
CA GLY A 234 -24.05 -1.86 23.77
C GLY A 234 -23.14 -2.85 23.06
N ILE A 235 -22.56 -3.77 23.82
CA ILE A 235 -21.75 -4.88 23.27
C ILE A 235 -22.39 -6.18 23.71
N THR A 236 -22.69 -7.06 22.77
CA THR A 236 -23.20 -8.40 22.99
C THR A 236 -22.36 -9.45 22.28
N VAL A 237 -22.23 -10.64 22.90
CA VAL A 237 -21.55 -11.80 22.31
C VAL A 237 -22.57 -12.94 22.21
N GLU A 238 -22.76 -13.45 21.01
CA GLU A 238 -23.72 -14.55 20.79
C GLU A 238 -23.23 -15.87 21.38
N GLU A 239 -24.20 -16.75 21.71
CA GLU A 239 -23.90 -18.08 22.24
C GLU A 239 -23.08 -18.91 21.25
N SER A 240 -21.88 -19.30 21.67
CA SER A 240 -20.98 -20.18 20.92
C SER A 240 -19.97 -20.82 21.87
N PHE A 241 -19.22 -21.82 21.39
CA PHE A 241 -18.20 -22.51 22.17
C PHE A 241 -17.03 -21.62 22.61
N VAL A 242 -16.88 -20.42 22.04
CA VAL A 242 -15.83 -19.43 22.37
C VAL A 242 -16.38 -18.16 23.04
N LYS A 243 -17.67 -18.11 23.38
CA LYS A 243 -18.29 -16.92 23.99
C LYS A 243 -17.56 -16.48 25.24
N GLU A 244 -17.30 -17.38 26.17
CA GLU A 244 -16.62 -17.09 27.44
C GLU A 244 -15.23 -16.49 27.19
N GLU A 245 -14.49 -17.00 26.23
CA GLU A 245 -13.16 -16.50 25.86
C GLU A 245 -13.20 -15.07 25.30
N ILE A 246 -14.20 -14.76 24.46
CA ILE A 246 -14.40 -13.41 23.91
C ILE A 246 -14.83 -12.44 25.01
N GLU A 247 -15.73 -12.88 25.92
CA GLU A 247 -16.17 -12.09 27.07
C GLU A 247 -15.00 -11.83 28.04
N ASP A 248 -14.09 -12.78 28.26
CA ASP A 248 -12.87 -12.61 29.04
C ASP A 248 -11.92 -11.59 28.40
N SER A 249 -11.81 -11.57 27.08
CA SER A 249 -11.03 -10.54 26.34
C SER A 249 -11.66 -9.16 26.47
N LEU A 250 -12.98 -9.06 26.45
CA LEU A 250 -13.69 -7.81 26.71
C LEU A 250 -13.48 -7.35 28.16
N ALA A 251 -13.53 -8.28 29.12
CA ALA A 251 -13.23 -8.00 30.53
C ALA A 251 -11.77 -7.55 30.73
N LEU A 252 -10.82 -8.15 29.99
CA LEU A 252 -9.42 -7.70 29.95
C LEU A 252 -9.30 -6.26 29.48
N TYR A 253 -9.96 -5.90 28.37
CA TYR A 253 -9.99 -4.55 27.85
C TYR A 253 -10.55 -3.54 28.90
N LEU A 254 -11.70 -3.84 29.51
CA LEU A 254 -12.32 -2.98 30.53
C LEU A 254 -11.44 -2.86 31.78
N ARG A 255 -10.74 -3.93 32.19
CA ARG A 255 -9.75 -3.90 33.27
C ARG A 255 -8.59 -2.96 32.93
N ILE A 256 -8.02 -3.06 31.73
CA ILE A 256 -6.93 -2.20 31.28
C ILE A 256 -7.36 -0.73 31.28
N ARG A 257 -8.58 -0.42 30.84
CA ARG A 257 -9.13 0.96 30.90
C ARG A 257 -9.11 1.50 32.33
N ARG A 258 -9.51 0.69 33.33
CA ARG A 258 -9.48 1.09 34.76
C ARG A 258 -8.06 1.30 35.27
N GLU A 259 -7.14 0.36 34.95
CA GLU A 259 -5.73 0.48 35.35
C GLU A 259 -5.06 1.73 34.77
N LEU A 260 -5.44 2.16 33.60
CA LEU A 260 -4.95 3.37 32.92
C LEU A 260 -5.74 4.64 33.26
N GLY A 261 -6.79 4.57 34.09
CA GLY A 261 -7.64 5.71 34.44
C GLY A 261 -8.43 6.30 33.26
N ARG A 262 -8.81 5.47 32.29
CA ARG A 262 -9.45 5.88 31.02
C ARG A 262 -10.96 5.65 30.99
N GLU A 263 -11.59 5.34 32.09
CA GLU A 263 -13.05 5.07 32.14
C GLU A 263 -13.91 6.25 31.69
N HIS A 264 -13.36 7.47 31.75
CA HIS A 264 -14.02 8.71 31.31
C HIS A 264 -13.96 8.92 29.77
N LYS A 265 -13.19 8.12 29.04
CA LYS A 265 -13.12 8.19 27.57
C LYS A 265 -14.25 7.38 26.96
N SER A 266 -14.68 7.73 25.75
CA SER A 266 -15.65 6.93 24.98
C SER A 266 -15.14 5.51 24.76
N LEU A 267 -16.06 4.53 24.85
CA LEU A 267 -15.77 3.16 24.48
C LEU A 267 -15.95 3.06 22.96
N CYS A 268 -14.87 2.90 22.23
CA CYS A 268 -14.87 2.89 20.77
C CYS A 268 -13.73 2.00 20.22
N LEU A 269 -13.77 1.68 18.94
CA LEU A 269 -12.75 0.84 18.30
C LEU A 269 -11.36 1.48 18.39
N MET A 270 -11.24 2.81 18.25
CA MET A 270 -9.96 3.53 18.37
C MET A 270 -9.32 3.41 19.77
N ASP A 271 -10.12 3.48 20.86
CA ASP A 271 -9.59 3.27 22.21
C ASP A 271 -9.07 1.83 22.35
N MET A 272 -9.79 0.86 21.81
CA MET A 272 -9.42 -0.56 21.85
C MET A 272 -8.17 -0.85 21.04
N ALA A 273 -8.04 -0.29 19.83
CA ALA A 273 -6.86 -0.44 18.98
C ALA A 273 -5.57 0.12 19.63
N THR A 274 -5.69 1.21 20.41
CA THR A 274 -4.53 1.92 20.96
C THR A 274 -4.18 1.56 22.42
N ILE A 275 -5.11 0.92 23.14
CA ILE A 275 -4.96 0.71 24.59
C ILE A 275 -3.87 -0.31 24.93
N GLY A 276 -3.65 -1.32 24.06
CA GLY A 276 -2.62 -2.35 24.25
C GLY A 276 -1.22 -1.74 24.38
N ALA A 277 -0.86 -0.84 23.46
CA ALA A 277 0.43 -0.15 23.49
C ALA A 277 0.59 0.70 24.77
N ARG A 278 -0.46 1.42 25.19
CA ARG A 278 -0.44 2.24 26.41
C ARG A 278 -0.23 1.39 27.65
N TYR A 279 -0.89 0.23 27.71
CA TYR A 279 -0.77 -0.72 28.80
C TYR A 279 0.63 -1.34 28.88
N LEU A 280 1.14 -1.82 27.74
CA LEU A 280 2.47 -2.43 27.68
C LEU A 280 3.57 -1.39 27.95
N ARG A 281 3.38 -0.14 27.56
CA ARG A 281 4.28 0.96 27.94
C ARG A 281 4.28 1.19 29.46
N GLN A 282 3.12 1.19 30.12
CA GLN A 282 3.04 1.29 31.58
C GLN A 282 3.74 0.11 32.29
N LYS A 283 3.75 -1.06 31.65
CA LYS A 283 4.47 -2.26 32.16
C LYS A 283 5.96 -2.27 31.84
N GLY A 284 6.51 -1.25 31.15
CA GLY A 284 7.93 -1.15 30.78
C GLY A 284 8.34 -2.03 29.59
N LEU A 285 7.38 -2.47 28.77
CA LEU A 285 7.63 -3.30 27.57
C LEU A 285 7.65 -2.49 26.27
N LEU A 286 7.58 -1.16 26.36
CA LEU A 286 7.61 -0.22 25.23
C LEU A 286 8.37 1.05 25.64
N ASP A 287 9.59 0.88 26.15
CA ASP A 287 10.49 1.95 26.58
C ASP A 287 11.21 2.64 25.42
N ASP A 288 11.22 1.99 24.26
CA ASP A 288 11.83 2.45 23.02
C ASP A 288 10.91 3.32 22.14
N LEU A 289 9.65 3.57 22.56
CA LEU A 289 8.71 4.40 21.81
C LEU A 289 9.15 5.86 21.74
N GLU A 290 9.28 6.43 20.53
CA GLU A 290 9.36 7.87 20.36
C GLU A 290 7.99 8.51 20.64
N VAL A 291 7.94 9.41 21.60
CA VAL A 291 6.72 10.17 21.91
C VAL A 291 6.79 11.53 21.24
N SER A 292 6.02 11.72 20.21
CA SER A 292 5.97 12.94 19.41
C SER A 292 4.53 13.31 19.05
N GLU A 293 4.30 14.59 18.71
CA GLU A 293 3.04 15.03 18.07
C GLU A 293 2.99 14.67 16.59
N GLU A 294 4.14 14.35 16.00
CA GLU A 294 4.25 13.84 14.61
C GLU A 294 4.15 12.30 14.67
N ASN A 295 2.99 11.79 14.35
CA ASN A 295 2.63 10.38 14.47
C ASN A 295 2.11 9.76 13.16
N ASN A 296 2.45 10.34 12.02
CA ASN A 296 2.06 9.81 10.70
C ASN A 296 2.65 8.42 10.45
N ALA A 297 3.82 8.12 11.04
CA ALA A 297 4.44 6.81 11.06
C ALA A 297 4.73 6.32 12.47
N CYS A 298 4.74 5.01 12.68
CA CYS A 298 5.27 4.38 13.89
C CYS A 298 6.74 4.76 14.05
N SER A 299 7.21 5.07 15.26
CA SER A 299 8.59 5.48 15.50
C SER A 299 9.13 4.93 16.80
N VAL A 300 10.29 4.26 16.73
CA VAL A 300 10.99 3.70 17.89
C VAL A 300 12.49 4.02 17.87
N TYR A 301 13.09 4.18 19.04
CA TYR A 301 14.52 4.30 19.19
C TYR A 301 15.20 2.94 19.06
N ILE A 302 16.25 2.87 18.25
CA ILE A 302 17.10 1.69 18.09
C ILE A 302 18.57 2.05 18.27
N ASP A 303 19.36 1.06 18.65
CA ASP A 303 20.82 1.13 18.66
C ASP A 303 21.35 0.49 17.36
N VAL A 304 22.20 1.23 16.64
CA VAL A 304 22.78 0.81 15.36
C VAL A 304 24.29 0.78 15.50
N ASP A 305 24.91 -0.35 15.20
CA ASP A 305 26.36 -0.42 15.07
C ASP A 305 26.81 0.17 13.72
N VAL A 306 27.66 1.18 13.77
CA VAL A 306 28.26 1.81 12.58
C VAL A 306 29.77 1.86 12.76
N ASP A 307 30.50 1.06 11.97
CA ASP A 307 31.95 0.95 12.06
C ASP A 307 32.45 0.63 13.48
N GLY A 308 31.72 -0.25 14.22
CA GLY A 308 32.03 -0.65 15.60
C GLY A 308 31.67 0.41 16.66
N ARG A 309 30.85 1.40 16.31
CA ARG A 309 30.34 2.42 17.25
C ARG A 309 28.82 2.36 17.31
N THR A 310 28.26 2.35 18.50
CA THR A 310 26.82 2.38 18.68
C THR A 310 26.28 3.80 18.48
N GLU A 311 25.35 3.96 17.56
CA GLU A 311 24.62 5.20 17.30
C GLU A 311 23.14 5.03 17.62
N LYS A 312 22.50 6.10 18.13
CA LYS A 312 21.06 6.12 18.39
C LYS A 312 20.32 6.59 17.14
N TRP A 313 19.41 5.76 16.66
CA TRP A 313 18.59 6.01 15.48
C TRP A 313 17.10 5.94 15.81
N LEU A 314 16.26 6.54 14.96
CA LEU A 314 14.83 6.29 14.90
C LEU A 314 14.57 5.32 13.74
N LEU A 315 13.87 4.24 14.03
CA LEU A 315 13.29 3.33 13.05
C LEU A 315 11.83 3.69 12.90
N GLN A 316 11.43 4.09 11.71
CA GLN A 316 10.05 4.48 11.42
C GLN A 316 9.44 3.52 10.40
N PHE A 317 8.19 3.16 10.61
CA PHE A 317 7.48 2.25 9.71
C PHE A 317 6.01 2.62 9.58
N LYS A 318 5.47 2.34 8.40
CA LYS A 318 4.10 2.65 8.03
C LYS A 318 3.53 1.58 7.12
N ASN A 319 2.28 1.20 7.32
CA ASN A 319 1.46 0.53 6.32
C ASN A 319 0.34 1.47 5.87
N GLU A 320 0.03 1.44 4.60
CA GLU A 320 -1.02 2.27 4.00
C GLU A 320 -1.83 1.47 3.00
N THR A 321 -3.15 1.72 2.96
CA THR A 321 -4.06 1.15 1.96
C THR A 321 -4.47 2.17 0.92
N HIS A 322 -4.67 1.70 -0.32
CA HIS A 322 -5.21 2.52 -1.40
C HIS A 322 -6.22 1.71 -2.22
N ASN A 323 -7.25 1.17 -1.54
CA ASN A 323 -8.19 0.20 -2.09
C ASN A 323 -9.09 0.78 -3.16
N HIS A 324 -9.79 1.89 -2.88
CA HIS A 324 -10.73 2.53 -3.77
C HIS A 324 -10.09 3.01 -5.08
N PRO A 325 -9.01 3.80 -5.07
CA PRO A 325 -8.38 4.23 -6.32
C PRO A 325 -7.81 3.06 -7.13
N THR A 326 -7.24 2.05 -6.48
CA THR A 326 -6.67 0.87 -7.16
C THR A 326 -7.76 0.02 -7.81
N GLU A 327 -8.97 -0.05 -7.24
CA GLU A 327 -10.09 -0.76 -7.84
C GLU A 327 -10.52 -0.15 -9.18
N ILE A 328 -10.53 1.19 -9.30
CA ILE A 328 -11.05 1.90 -10.47
C ILE A 328 -9.97 2.30 -11.47
N GLU A 329 -8.76 2.61 -11.02
CA GLU A 329 -7.57 2.90 -11.85
C GLU A 329 -6.34 2.23 -11.20
N PRO A 330 -6.11 0.96 -11.52
CA PRO A 330 -5.17 0.13 -10.76
C PRO A 330 -3.72 0.61 -10.79
N PHE A 331 -3.24 1.17 -11.90
CA PHE A 331 -1.84 1.60 -12.04
C PHE A 331 -1.53 2.79 -11.14
N GLY A 332 -2.29 3.88 -11.26
CA GLY A 332 -2.10 5.09 -10.46
C GLY A 332 -2.44 4.86 -8.99
N GLY A 333 -3.53 4.12 -8.71
CA GLY A 333 -3.91 3.79 -7.35
C GLY A 333 -2.83 3.03 -6.59
N ALA A 334 -2.23 2.01 -7.20
CA ALA A 334 -1.15 1.25 -6.56
C ALA A 334 0.17 2.03 -6.49
N SER A 335 0.48 2.88 -7.48
CA SER A 335 1.64 3.79 -7.43
C SER A 335 1.55 4.73 -6.24
N THR A 336 0.39 5.34 -6.07
CA THR A 336 0.12 6.28 -4.98
C THR A 336 0.10 5.59 -3.60
N CYS A 337 -0.34 4.32 -3.53
CA CYS A 337 -0.25 3.54 -2.30
C CYS A 337 1.18 3.51 -1.75
N LEU A 338 2.16 3.25 -2.61
CA LEU A 338 3.57 3.27 -2.19
C LEU A 338 4.05 4.68 -1.89
N GLY A 339 3.75 5.67 -2.75
CA GLY A 339 4.18 7.06 -2.55
C GLY A 339 3.69 7.65 -1.22
N GLY A 340 2.41 7.46 -0.88
CA GLY A 340 1.86 7.86 0.42
C GLY A 340 2.53 7.16 1.60
N ALA A 341 2.72 5.84 1.48
CA ALA A 341 3.41 5.07 2.53
C ALA A 341 4.85 5.57 2.78
N ILE A 342 5.57 6.02 1.74
CA ILE A 342 6.93 6.57 1.86
C ILE A 342 6.91 7.95 2.53
N ARG A 343 6.00 8.84 2.13
CA ARG A 343 5.98 10.22 2.63
C ARG A 343 5.66 10.33 4.13
N ASP A 344 4.94 9.37 4.70
CA ASP A 344 4.65 9.36 6.14
C ASP A 344 5.93 9.26 6.99
N PRO A 345 6.81 8.25 6.85
CA PRO A 345 8.10 8.25 7.55
C PRO A 345 9.02 9.38 7.10
N LEU A 346 8.92 9.82 5.84
CA LEU A 346 9.69 10.95 5.33
C LEU A 346 9.29 12.24 6.05
N SER A 347 8.00 12.46 6.36
CA SER A 347 7.55 13.55 7.20
C SER A 347 8.17 13.49 8.60
N GLY A 348 8.44 12.28 9.11
CA GLY A 348 9.25 12.01 10.30
C GLY A 348 10.76 12.23 10.12
N ARG A 349 11.25 12.67 8.96
CA ARG A 349 12.65 12.88 8.51
C ARG A 349 13.41 11.57 8.25
N SER A 350 12.74 10.42 8.18
CA SER A 350 13.39 9.15 7.89
C SER A 350 13.58 8.93 6.40
N TYR A 351 14.74 8.43 6.00
CA TYR A 351 14.97 7.91 4.66
C TYR A 351 14.37 6.51 4.57
N VAL A 352 13.42 6.31 3.63
CA VAL A 352 12.76 5.04 3.43
C VAL A 352 13.61 4.14 2.52
N TYR A 353 13.94 2.93 2.98
CA TYR A 353 14.88 2.04 2.31
C TYR A 353 14.38 0.60 2.15
N GLN A 354 13.25 0.25 2.73
CA GLN A 354 12.67 -1.10 2.72
C GLN A 354 11.17 -1.03 2.45
N ALA A 355 10.66 -1.91 1.58
CA ALA A 355 9.23 -2.04 1.31
C ALA A 355 8.77 -3.50 1.25
N MET A 356 7.49 -3.69 1.54
CA MET A 356 6.73 -4.92 1.38
C MET A 356 5.38 -4.57 0.73
N ARG A 357 4.89 -5.43 -0.16
CA ARG A 357 3.56 -5.30 -0.75
C ARG A 357 2.72 -6.53 -0.46
N VAL A 358 1.58 -6.36 0.17
CA VAL A 358 0.60 -7.42 0.41
C VAL A 358 -0.76 -6.99 -0.12
N THR A 359 -1.38 -7.80 -0.96
CA THR A 359 -2.65 -7.43 -1.61
C THR A 359 -3.67 -8.56 -1.48
N GLY A 360 -4.96 -8.24 -1.66
CA GLY A 360 -6.05 -9.19 -1.73
C GLY A 360 -6.83 -9.03 -3.02
N ALA A 361 -7.09 -10.12 -3.71
CA ALA A 361 -7.79 -10.17 -4.98
C ALA A 361 -8.82 -11.31 -5.02
N GLY A 362 -9.84 -11.13 -5.84
CA GLY A 362 -10.68 -12.24 -6.29
C GLY A 362 -9.91 -13.18 -7.23
N ASN A 363 -10.60 -14.14 -7.81
CA ASN A 363 -9.97 -15.12 -8.69
C ASN A 363 -9.47 -14.49 -10.00
N ILE A 364 -8.15 -14.37 -10.15
CA ILE A 364 -7.49 -13.78 -11.34
C ILE A 364 -7.53 -14.67 -12.59
N TYR A 365 -7.96 -15.90 -12.46
CA TYR A 365 -8.07 -16.88 -13.58
C TYR A 365 -9.44 -16.87 -14.24
N LEU A 366 -10.40 -16.10 -13.73
CA LEU A 366 -11.72 -15.98 -14.32
C LEU A 366 -11.65 -15.34 -15.70
N PRO A 367 -12.40 -15.86 -16.69
CA PRO A 367 -12.53 -15.22 -17.98
C PRO A 367 -13.09 -13.80 -17.88
N VAL A 368 -12.65 -12.90 -18.75
CA VAL A 368 -13.16 -11.51 -18.79
C VAL A 368 -14.68 -11.45 -18.94
N SER A 369 -15.27 -12.45 -19.64
CA SER A 369 -16.74 -12.56 -19.82
C SER A 369 -17.51 -12.81 -18.52
N GLU A 370 -16.85 -13.22 -17.45
CA GLU A 370 -17.45 -13.46 -16.13
C GLU A 370 -17.24 -12.29 -15.17
N THR A 371 -16.72 -11.18 -15.68
CA THR A 371 -16.53 -9.96 -14.88
C THR A 371 -17.88 -9.39 -14.45
N LEU A 372 -18.03 -9.06 -13.17
CA LEU A 372 -19.22 -8.40 -12.65
C LEU A 372 -19.45 -7.05 -13.33
N SER A 373 -20.72 -6.71 -13.58
CA SER A 373 -21.09 -5.42 -14.15
C SER A 373 -20.64 -4.28 -13.23
N GLY A 374 -19.99 -3.26 -13.80
CA GLY A 374 -19.43 -2.14 -13.06
C GLY A 374 -18.07 -2.40 -12.42
N LYS A 375 -17.41 -3.52 -12.76
CA LYS A 375 -16.07 -3.88 -12.28
C LYS A 375 -15.08 -4.03 -13.43
N LEU A 376 -13.81 -3.84 -13.14
CA LEU A 376 -12.72 -4.29 -14.01
C LEU A 376 -12.45 -5.79 -13.80
N PRO A 377 -11.93 -6.52 -14.80
CA PRO A 377 -11.53 -7.92 -14.64
C PRO A 377 -10.45 -8.05 -13.56
N GLN A 378 -10.54 -9.07 -12.69
CA GLN A 378 -9.60 -9.27 -11.58
C GLN A 378 -8.15 -9.41 -12.05
N SER A 379 -7.92 -10.10 -13.18
CA SER A 379 -6.57 -10.21 -13.77
C SER A 379 -6.02 -8.87 -14.27
N VAL A 380 -6.88 -7.97 -14.74
CA VAL A 380 -6.50 -6.61 -15.20
C VAL A 380 -6.12 -5.75 -14.00
N ILE A 381 -6.96 -5.75 -12.95
CA ILE A 381 -6.67 -5.02 -11.71
C ILE A 381 -5.33 -5.49 -11.14
N SER A 382 -5.16 -6.80 -10.95
CA SER A 382 -3.96 -7.38 -10.36
C SER A 382 -2.69 -6.98 -11.12
N LYS A 383 -2.67 -7.18 -12.46
CA LYS A 383 -1.50 -6.86 -13.30
C LYS A 383 -1.17 -5.37 -13.33
N LYS A 384 -2.18 -4.51 -13.55
CA LYS A 384 -1.97 -3.06 -13.61
C LYS A 384 -1.54 -2.49 -12.26
N ALA A 385 -2.11 -2.96 -11.15
CA ALA A 385 -1.72 -2.57 -9.81
C ALA A 385 -0.26 -2.98 -9.51
N ALA A 386 0.11 -4.21 -9.84
CA ALA A 386 1.50 -4.66 -9.71
C ALA A 386 2.46 -3.82 -10.54
N ALA A 387 2.09 -3.49 -11.79
CA ALA A 387 2.88 -2.63 -12.66
C ALA A 387 3.04 -1.22 -12.10
N GLY A 388 1.98 -0.62 -11.54
CA GLY A 388 2.02 0.71 -10.93
C GLY A 388 2.92 0.76 -9.72
N TYR A 389 2.74 -0.15 -8.77
CA TYR A 389 3.53 -0.21 -7.55
C TYR A 389 5.03 -0.49 -7.84
N SER A 390 5.31 -1.51 -8.68
CA SER A 390 6.70 -1.85 -9.04
C SER A 390 7.38 -0.73 -9.83
N SER A 391 6.68 -0.09 -10.77
CA SER A 391 7.21 1.04 -11.52
C SER A 391 7.62 2.18 -10.58
N TYR A 392 6.79 2.50 -9.60
CA TYR A 392 7.08 3.56 -8.62
C TYR A 392 8.31 3.21 -7.78
N GLY A 393 8.31 2.05 -7.10
CA GLY A 393 9.41 1.62 -6.24
C GLY A 393 10.74 1.48 -6.97
N ASN A 394 10.72 0.91 -8.19
CA ASN A 394 11.92 0.73 -9.00
C ASN A 394 12.53 2.09 -9.43
N GLN A 395 11.70 3.09 -9.78
CA GLN A 395 12.17 4.41 -10.19
C GLN A 395 12.79 5.21 -9.04
N ILE A 396 12.23 5.13 -7.84
CA ILE A 396 12.81 5.84 -6.67
C ILE A 396 14.01 5.10 -6.06
N GLY A 397 14.24 3.85 -6.42
CA GLY A 397 15.33 3.06 -5.87
C GLY A 397 15.03 2.41 -4.53
N LEU A 398 13.76 2.04 -4.29
CA LEU A 398 13.30 1.38 -3.08
C LEU A 398 13.12 -0.13 -3.34
N ALA A 399 13.90 -0.96 -2.64
CA ALA A 399 13.79 -2.40 -2.75
C ALA A 399 12.50 -2.93 -2.09
N THR A 400 11.66 -3.60 -2.88
CA THR A 400 10.47 -4.31 -2.39
C THR A 400 10.76 -5.81 -2.42
N THR A 401 11.26 -6.36 -1.33
CA THR A 401 11.81 -7.73 -1.27
C THR A 401 10.79 -8.79 -0.89
N HIS A 402 9.61 -8.41 -0.43
CA HIS A 402 8.52 -9.34 -0.16
C HIS A 402 7.22 -8.83 -0.79
N VAL A 403 6.71 -9.59 -1.76
CA VAL A 403 5.50 -9.27 -2.50
C VAL A 403 4.58 -10.49 -2.48
N ARG A 404 3.35 -10.30 -2.02
CA ARG A 404 2.36 -11.37 -1.95
C ARG A 404 0.97 -10.88 -2.30
N GLU A 405 0.24 -11.63 -3.13
CA GLU A 405 -1.19 -11.44 -3.38
C GLU A 405 -1.95 -12.62 -2.75
N ILE A 406 -2.95 -12.32 -1.90
CA ILE A 406 -3.80 -13.28 -1.20
C ILE A 406 -5.14 -13.34 -1.93
N TYR A 407 -5.62 -14.55 -2.21
CA TYR A 407 -6.84 -14.77 -2.97
C TYR A 407 -7.99 -15.23 -2.08
N HIS A 408 -9.12 -14.55 -2.22
CA HIS A 408 -10.40 -14.93 -1.65
C HIS A 408 -11.50 -14.41 -2.58
N ASP A 409 -12.54 -15.20 -2.83
CA ASP A 409 -13.58 -14.86 -3.82
C ASP A 409 -14.27 -13.53 -3.48
N ASP A 410 -14.48 -13.24 -2.21
CA ASP A 410 -15.15 -12.02 -1.76
C ASP A 410 -14.35 -10.72 -2.01
N TYR A 411 -13.04 -10.81 -2.31
CA TYR A 411 -12.29 -9.62 -2.76
C TYR A 411 -12.73 -9.09 -4.13
N VAL A 412 -13.64 -9.78 -4.81
CA VAL A 412 -14.33 -9.22 -5.98
C VAL A 412 -15.18 -8.01 -5.60
N ALA A 413 -15.64 -7.90 -4.35
CA ALA A 413 -16.34 -6.72 -3.84
C ALA A 413 -15.47 -5.46 -3.96
N LYS A 414 -14.23 -5.55 -3.49
CA LYS A 414 -13.25 -4.45 -3.58
C LYS A 414 -11.85 -4.97 -3.28
N ARG A 415 -10.91 -4.63 -4.16
CA ARG A 415 -9.50 -5.00 -4.00
C ARG A 415 -8.94 -4.50 -2.67
N LEU A 416 -8.05 -5.29 -2.06
CA LEU A 416 -7.12 -4.86 -1.03
C LEU A 416 -5.77 -4.50 -1.68
N GLU A 417 -5.31 -3.26 -1.55
CA GLU A 417 -3.96 -2.83 -1.94
C GLU A 417 -3.27 -2.24 -0.71
N VAL A 418 -2.23 -2.93 -0.21
CA VAL A 418 -1.47 -2.52 0.99
C VAL A 418 0.01 -2.46 0.67
N GLY A 419 0.62 -1.35 1.02
CA GLY A 419 2.06 -1.18 1.08
C GLY A 419 2.53 -1.00 2.52
N ALA A 420 3.66 -1.62 2.90
CA ALA A 420 4.34 -1.38 4.17
C ALA A 420 5.79 -1.01 3.91
N VAL A 421 6.28 0.01 4.58
CA VAL A 421 7.63 0.54 4.40
C VAL A 421 8.35 0.75 5.72
N VAL A 422 9.68 0.76 5.66
CA VAL A 422 10.56 1.10 6.79
C VAL A 422 11.52 2.19 6.37
N GLY A 423 11.62 3.21 7.19
CA GLY A 423 12.60 4.29 7.09
C GLY A 423 13.44 4.38 8.36
N ALA A 424 14.59 5.03 8.25
CA ALA A 424 15.45 5.26 9.39
C ALA A 424 16.16 6.61 9.30
N VAL A 425 16.44 7.18 10.47
CA VAL A 425 17.18 8.43 10.59
C VAL A 425 17.99 8.44 11.89
N LYS A 426 19.18 9.01 11.87
CA LYS A 426 19.97 9.26 13.09
C LYS A 426 19.21 10.22 14.01
N ALA A 427 18.93 9.83 15.25
CA ALA A 427 18.08 10.60 16.17
C ALA A 427 18.56 12.05 16.37
N ALA A 428 19.87 12.28 16.35
CA ALA A 428 20.46 13.62 16.47
C ALA A 428 20.16 14.55 15.26
N ASN A 429 19.64 14.02 14.16
CA ASN A 429 19.31 14.79 12.96
C ASN A 429 17.84 15.23 12.93
N VAL A 430 17.05 14.84 13.91
CA VAL A 430 15.60 15.14 13.98
C VAL A 430 15.33 16.19 15.04
N ARG A 431 14.70 17.29 14.61
CA ARG A 431 14.18 18.33 15.51
C ARG A 431 12.70 18.09 15.72
N ARG A 432 12.24 18.11 16.99
CA ARG A 432 10.83 17.99 17.38
C ARG A 432 10.46 19.21 18.21
N GLU A 433 9.91 20.22 17.56
CA GLU A 433 9.51 21.47 18.21
C GLU A 433 8.13 21.90 17.75
N ARG A 434 7.34 22.43 18.69
CA ARG A 434 6.06 23.02 18.35
C ARG A 434 6.25 24.28 17.52
N PRO A 435 5.47 24.47 16.44
CA PRO A 435 5.41 25.71 15.70
C PRO A 435 5.03 26.88 16.59
N ALA A 436 5.64 28.04 16.34
CA ALA A 436 5.40 29.27 17.08
C ALA A 436 4.93 30.40 16.12
N PRO A 437 4.13 31.35 16.59
CA PRO A 437 3.74 32.51 15.80
C PRO A 437 4.95 33.21 15.16
N GLY A 438 4.89 33.43 13.84
CA GLY A 438 5.98 34.00 13.05
C GLY A 438 6.81 32.95 12.28
N ASP A 439 6.73 31.68 12.62
CA ASP A 439 7.32 30.60 11.82
C ASP A 439 6.70 30.57 10.41
N LYS A 440 7.47 30.07 9.46
CA LYS A 440 7.09 30.02 8.05
C LYS A 440 6.80 28.58 7.63
N ILE A 441 5.78 28.42 6.79
CA ILE A 441 5.46 27.12 6.20
C ILE A 441 5.85 27.15 4.73
N ILE A 442 6.69 26.22 4.36
CA ILE A 442 7.16 26.03 2.98
C ILE A 442 6.49 24.77 2.45
N MET A 443 5.81 24.89 1.30
CA MET A 443 5.34 23.78 0.49
C MET A 443 6.34 23.55 -0.64
N PHE A 444 6.70 22.29 -0.90
CA PHE A 444 7.70 21.93 -1.89
C PHE A 444 7.40 20.56 -2.51
N GLY A 445 8.00 20.31 -3.69
CA GLY A 445 7.78 19.11 -4.49
C GLY A 445 6.89 19.37 -5.70
N GLY A 446 6.02 18.41 -6.03
CA GLY A 446 5.15 18.43 -7.19
C GLY A 446 4.15 19.59 -7.22
N ARG A 447 3.62 19.87 -8.41
CA ARG A 447 2.61 20.93 -8.61
C ARG A 447 1.19 20.40 -8.38
N THR A 448 0.27 21.29 -8.04
CA THR A 448 -1.15 20.99 -7.77
C THR A 448 -1.97 20.92 -9.06
N GLY A 449 -2.74 19.86 -9.23
CA GLY A 449 -3.73 19.66 -10.31
C GLY A 449 -5.12 19.35 -9.74
N ARG A 450 -6.01 18.82 -10.59
CA ARG A 450 -7.35 18.33 -10.20
C ARG A 450 -7.34 16.86 -9.73
N ASP A 451 -6.20 16.23 -9.76
CA ASP A 451 -6.04 14.84 -9.31
C ASP A 451 -6.30 14.72 -7.80
N GLY A 452 -7.04 13.68 -7.43
CA GLY A 452 -7.40 13.37 -6.06
C GLY A 452 -8.50 14.25 -5.44
N ILE A 453 -9.14 15.15 -6.23
CA ILE A 453 -10.27 15.93 -5.70
C ILE A 453 -11.42 14.99 -5.36
N GLY A 454 -11.78 14.94 -4.08
CA GLY A 454 -12.78 14.03 -3.55
C GLY A 454 -12.25 12.62 -3.24
N GLY A 455 -10.95 12.37 -3.31
CA GLY A 455 -10.35 11.07 -3.01
C GLY A 455 -10.63 10.58 -1.58
N ALA A 456 -10.45 11.46 -0.59
CA ALA A 456 -10.74 11.15 0.81
C ALA A 456 -12.23 10.83 1.05
N THR A 457 -13.14 11.63 0.48
CA THR A 457 -14.58 11.40 0.59
C THR A 457 -15.04 10.19 -0.22
N GLY A 458 -14.46 9.95 -1.40
CA GLY A 458 -14.73 8.78 -2.25
C GLY A 458 -14.26 7.47 -1.60
N SER A 459 -13.10 7.48 -0.93
CA SER A 459 -12.60 6.31 -0.19
C SER A 459 -13.51 5.88 0.96
N SER A 460 -14.33 6.81 1.48
CA SER A 460 -15.32 6.57 2.54
C SER A 460 -16.69 6.07 2.02
N LYS A 461 -16.88 5.97 0.68
CA LYS A 461 -18.13 5.56 0.05
C LYS A 461 -18.10 4.14 -0.50
N GLU A 462 -19.28 3.54 -0.67
CA GLU A 462 -19.43 2.28 -1.40
C GLU A 462 -19.16 2.45 -2.89
N HIS A 463 -18.61 1.40 -3.51
CA HIS A 463 -18.62 1.28 -4.96
C HIS A 463 -20.02 0.92 -5.48
N ASP A 464 -20.42 1.55 -6.57
CA ASP A 464 -21.58 1.18 -7.35
C ASP A 464 -21.20 0.90 -8.82
N ALA A 465 -22.18 0.48 -9.61
CA ALA A 465 -21.97 0.17 -11.02
C ALA A 465 -21.54 1.38 -11.89
N LYS A 466 -21.68 2.61 -11.37
CA LYS A 466 -21.32 3.86 -12.06
C LYS A 466 -19.97 4.43 -11.61
N SER A 467 -19.33 3.85 -10.58
CA SER A 467 -18.07 4.37 -10.03
C SER A 467 -16.97 4.46 -11.09
N LEU A 468 -16.93 3.53 -12.05
CA LEU A 468 -15.98 3.59 -13.18
C LEU A 468 -16.25 4.75 -14.18
N GLU A 469 -17.42 5.38 -14.11
CA GLU A 469 -17.77 6.49 -15.01
C GLU A 469 -17.63 7.86 -14.32
N THR A 470 -17.76 7.90 -12.98
CA THR A 470 -17.94 9.15 -12.22
C THR A 470 -16.76 9.53 -11.33
N CYS A 471 -15.91 8.59 -10.91
CA CYS A 471 -14.86 8.81 -9.92
C CYS A 471 -13.48 9.17 -10.49
N GLY A 472 -13.39 9.61 -11.75
CA GLY A 472 -12.10 9.89 -12.40
C GLY A 472 -11.24 10.95 -11.73
N SER A 473 -11.85 11.98 -11.12
CA SER A 473 -11.12 13.02 -10.38
C SER A 473 -10.61 12.54 -9.00
N GLU A 474 -11.15 11.46 -8.47
CA GLU A 474 -10.78 10.91 -7.15
C GLU A 474 -9.45 10.16 -7.17
N VAL A 475 -8.97 9.75 -8.36
CA VAL A 475 -7.71 9.03 -8.52
C VAL A 475 -6.53 9.98 -8.56
N GLN A 476 -5.57 9.71 -7.71
CA GLN A 476 -4.29 10.38 -7.68
C GLN A 476 -3.31 9.71 -8.66
N LYS A 477 -2.35 10.48 -9.18
CA LYS A 477 -1.31 9.97 -10.10
C LYS A 477 0.07 10.20 -9.50
N GLY A 478 0.81 9.11 -9.27
CA GLY A 478 2.15 9.14 -8.69
C GLY A 478 3.23 9.63 -9.67
N ASN A 479 4.21 10.39 -9.17
CA ASN A 479 5.41 10.84 -9.87
C ASN A 479 6.67 10.44 -9.08
N ALA A 480 7.12 9.20 -9.27
CA ALA A 480 8.25 8.64 -8.53
C ALA A 480 9.56 9.45 -8.64
N PRO A 481 9.95 10.04 -9.80
CA PRO A 481 11.13 10.93 -9.86
C PRO A 481 11.05 12.14 -8.93
N GLU A 482 9.87 12.72 -8.73
CA GLU A 482 9.71 13.83 -7.79
C GLU A 482 9.85 13.37 -6.34
N GLU A 483 9.25 12.24 -5.98
CA GLU A 483 9.40 11.60 -4.67
C GLU A 483 10.87 11.30 -4.36
N ARG A 484 11.63 10.83 -5.35
CA ARG A 484 13.07 10.58 -5.19
C ARG A 484 13.86 11.82 -4.82
N LYS A 485 13.51 12.98 -5.36
CA LYS A 485 14.14 14.26 -4.97
C LYS A 485 13.83 14.62 -3.51
N LEU A 486 12.56 14.40 -3.09
CA LEU A 486 12.14 14.63 -1.70
C LEU A 486 12.92 13.75 -0.72
N GLU A 487 13.06 12.46 -1.01
CA GLU A 487 13.88 11.54 -0.20
C GLU A 487 15.34 11.98 -0.10
N ARG A 488 15.95 12.42 -1.21
CA ARG A 488 17.33 12.92 -1.23
C ARG A 488 17.50 14.16 -0.38
N LEU A 489 16.54 15.09 -0.46
CA LEU A 489 16.53 16.31 0.35
C LEU A 489 16.50 15.97 1.86
N PHE A 490 15.60 15.10 2.28
CA PHE A 490 15.46 14.73 3.70
C PHE A 490 16.56 13.78 4.22
N ARG A 491 17.38 13.20 3.34
CA ARG A 491 18.57 12.46 3.75
C ARG A 491 19.72 13.37 4.24
N ARG A 492 19.62 14.67 4.00
CA ARG A 492 20.64 15.67 4.35
C ARG A 492 20.41 16.18 5.79
N PRO A 493 21.37 15.94 6.72
CA PRO A 493 21.22 16.38 8.12
C PRO A 493 21.08 17.89 8.28
N GLU A 494 21.75 18.67 7.44
CA GLU A 494 21.64 20.13 7.41
C GLU A 494 20.24 20.61 7.09
N VAL A 495 19.48 19.86 6.31
CA VAL A 495 18.07 20.17 5.98
C VAL A 495 17.13 19.77 7.12
N THR A 496 17.24 18.54 7.59
CA THR A 496 16.29 18.02 8.60
C THR A 496 16.37 18.72 9.94
N ARG A 497 17.53 19.26 10.31
CA ARG A 497 17.72 20.07 11.54
C ARG A 497 17.06 21.43 11.49
N LEU A 498 16.72 21.95 10.30
CA LEU A 498 15.97 23.22 10.17
C LEU A 498 14.48 23.01 10.43
N VAL A 499 13.96 21.80 10.24
CA VAL A 499 12.53 21.49 10.24
C VAL A 499 12.01 21.25 11.64
N LYS A 500 11.10 22.10 12.13
CA LYS A 500 10.40 21.92 13.42
C LYS A 500 9.34 20.83 13.34
N LYS A 501 8.49 20.89 12.32
CA LYS A 501 7.38 19.97 12.04
C LYS A 501 7.20 19.81 10.54
N SER A 502 6.78 18.64 10.08
CA SER A 502 6.54 18.34 8.66
C SER A 502 5.26 17.53 8.50
N ASN A 503 4.64 17.67 7.33
CA ASN A 503 3.53 16.80 6.94
C ASN A 503 3.60 16.53 5.43
N ASP A 504 3.05 15.39 4.99
CA ASP A 504 2.91 15.05 3.58
C ASP A 504 1.55 15.52 3.03
N PHE A 505 1.40 15.51 1.71
CA PHE A 505 0.15 15.81 1.05
C PHE A 505 -0.52 14.51 0.60
N GLY A 506 -1.42 14.04 1.42
CA GLY A 506 -2.37 12.98 1.13
C GLY A 506 -3.79 13.54 1.05
N ALA A 507 -4.70 12.88 1.76
CA ALA A 507 -6.10 13.26 1.86
C ALA A 507 -6.30 14.72 2.27
N GLY A 508 -7.18 15.43 1.57
CA GLY A 508 -7.53 16.82 1.86
C GLY A 508 -6.52 17.88 1.43
N GLY A 509 -5.43 17.51 0.79
CA GLY A 509 -4.48 18.42 0.16
C GLY A 509 -3.95 19.52 1.08
N VAL A 510 -3.91 20.78 0.58
CA VAL A 510 -3.42 21.95 1.34
C VAL A 510 -4.16 22.13 2.67
N SER A 511 -5.49 21.89 2.70
CA SER A 511 -6.30 22.13 3.89
C SER A 511 -5.91 21.22 5.06
N VAL A 512 -5.57 19.97 4.81
CA VAL A 512 -5.16 19.00 5.84
C VAL A 512 -3.65 19.05 6.05
N ALA A 513 -2.84 18.91 5.00
CA ALA A 513 -1.39 18.83 5.12
C ALA A 513 -0.76 20.07 5.79
N ILE A 514 -1.22 21.27 5.44
CA ILE A 514 -0.78 22.51 6.08
C ILE A 514 -1.61 22.78 7.34
N GLY A 515 -2.92 22.51 7.27
CA GLY A 515 -3.83 22.77 8.36
C GLY A 515 -3.47 22.09 9.67
N GLU A 516 -2.86 20.93 9.65
CA GLU A 516 -2.45 20.16 10.83
C GLU A 516 -1.09 20.55 11.42
N LEU A 517 -0.37 21.46 10.76
CA LEU A 517 0.95 21.86 11.23
C LEU A 517 0.88 22.78 12.46
N ALA A 518 -0.12 23.67 12.55
CA ALA A 518 -0.27 24.58 13.68
C ALA A 518 -1.74 24.96 13.91
N ASP A 519 -2.05 25.43 15.13
CA ASP A 519 -3.41 25.81 15.52
C ASP A 519 -3.91 27.09 14.83
N GLY A 520 -3.02 28.05 14.61
CA GLY A 520 -3.33 29.30 13.92
C GLY A 520 -2.52 29.45 12.64
N LEU A 521 -3.19 29.69 11.50
CA LEU A 521 -2.58 29.69 10.19
C LEU A 521 -3.19 30.75 9.27
N ASP A 522 -2.33 31.46 8.53
CA ASP A 522 -2.68 32.23 7.35
C ASP A 522 -2.07 31.56 6.11
N ILE A 523 -2.91 30.96 5.26
CA ILE A 523 -2.51 30.17 4.09
C ILE A 523 -2.81 30.96 2.81
N TYR A 524 -1.86 31.04 1.89
CA TYR A 524 -1.92 31.82 0.65
C TYR A 524 -2.08 30.90 -0.56
N LEU A 525 -3.32 30.66 -1.00
CA LEU A 525 -3.64 29.74 -2.09
C LEU A 525 -3.10 30.20 -3.45
N ASP A 526 -3.00 31.52 -3.68
CA ASP A 526 -2.45 32.12 -4.89
C ASP A 526 -0.94 31.86 -5.07
N ARG A 527 -0.23 31.42 -4.01
CA ARG A 527 1.18 31.03 -4.07
C ARG A 527 1.38 29.56 -4.43
N VAL A 528 0.33 28.74 -4.31
CA VAL A 528 0.39 27.30 -4.63
C VAL A 528 0.72 27.10 -6.10
N LYS A 529 1.79 26.36 -6.39
CA LYS A 529 2.21 26.04 -7.76
C LYS A 529 1.26 25.04 -8.40
N THR A 530 0.83 25.32 -9.62
CA THR A 530 -0.17 24.51 -10.34
C THR A 530 0.42 23.84 -11.57
N LYS A 531 -0.11 22.65 -11.91
CA LYS A 531 0.24 21.89 -13.13
C LYS A 531 -0.23 22.64 -14.39
N TYR A 532 -1.38 23.32 -14.28
CA TYR A 532 -2.03 24.09 -15.34
C TYR A 532 -2.90 25.21 -14.74
N SER A 533 -3.31 26.16 -15.56
CA SER A 533 -4.21 27.26 -15.13
C SER A 533 -5.65 26.76 -14.97
N GLY A 534 -6.49 27.51 -14.24
CA GLY A 534 -7.92 27.28 -14.18
C GLY A 534 -8.41 26.59 -12.91
N LEU A 535 -7.53 26.37 -11.89
CA LEU A 535 -7.99 25.85 -10.59
C LEU A 535 -8.60 26.99 -9.76
N ASN A 536 -9.76 26.73 -9.16
CA ASN A 536 -10.40 27.64 -8.22
C ASN A 536 -9.89 27.44 -6.79
N SER A 537 -10.34 28.28 -5.84
CA SER A 537 -9.88 28.23 -4.45
C SER A 537 -10.19 26.90 -3.75
N THR A 538 -11.33 26.30 -4.03
CA THR A 538 -11.69 25.00 -3.46
C THR A 538 -10.79 23.91 -4.00
N GLU A 539 -10.59 23.85 -5.31
CA GLU A 539 -9.69 22.88 -5.94
C GLU A 539 -8.25 23.02 -5.42
N LEU A 540 -7.74 24.24 -5.24
CA LEU A 540 -6.41 24.49 -4.65
C LEU A 540 -6.33 24.00 -3.20
N ALA A 541 -7.40 24.18 -2.42
CA ALA A 541 -7.43 23.83 -1.00
C ALA A 541 -7.48 22.32 -0.73
N ILE A 542 -8.23 21.56 -1.57
CA ILE A 542 -8.53 20.15 -1.29
C ILE A 542 -7.93 19.14 -2.28
N SER A 543 -7.25 19.60 -3.34
CA SER A 543 -6.57 18.69 -4.28
C SER A 543 -5.51 17.84 -3.57
N GLU A 544 -5.56 16.53 -3.84
CA GLU A 544 -4.65 15.54 -3.26
C GLU A 544 -3.50 15.18 -4.21
N SER A 545 -3.06 16.12 -5.07
CA SER A 545 -1.89 15.90 -5.92
C SER A 545 -0.71 15.45 -5.07
N GLN A 546 -0.10 14.35 -5.47
CA GLN A 546 0.93 13.63 -4.73
C GLN A 546 2.32 14.27 -4.85
N GLU A 547 3.30 13.71 -4.14
CA GLU A 547 4.71 14.12 -4.13
C GLU A 547 4.91 15.58 -3.72
N ARG A 548 4.07 16.06 -2.81
CA ARG A 548 4.20 17.35 -2.16
C ARG A 548 4.44 17.15 -0.67
N MET A 549 5.20 18.03 -0.06
CA MET A 549 5.42 18.07 1.38
C MET A 549 5.36 19.50 1.89
N SER A 550 5.11 19.65 3.19
CA SER A 550 5.17 20.93 3.88
C SER A 550 6.02 20.81 5.15
N VAL A 551 6.77 21.89 5.42
CA VAL A 551 7.61 22.02 6.61
C VAL A 551 7.38 23.33 7.31
N VAL A 552 7.53 23.30 8.63
CA VAL A 552 7.60 24.49 9.46
C VAL A 552 9.06 24.77 9.78
N VAL A 553 9.52 25.97 9.44
CA VAL A 553 10.87 26.46 9.74
C VAL A 553 10.80 27.82 10.43
N GLU A 554 11.85 28.19 11.16
CA GLU A 554 11.98 29.56 11.66
C GLU A 554 12.12 30.53 10.50
N ALA A 555 11.60 31.77 10.66
CA ALA A 555 11.64 32.78 9.60
C ALA A 555 13.06 33.04 9.07
N LYS A 556 14.08 32.94 9.93
CA LYS A 556 15.50 33.14 9.56
C LYS A 556 16.07 32.03 8.68
N ASP A 557 15.51 30.79 8.78
CA ASP A 557 16.00 29.58 8.12
C ASP A 557 15.29 29.32 6.79
N MET A 558 14.25 30.10 6.45
CA MET A 558 13.41 29.90 5.26
C MET A 558 14.21 29.90 3.96
N GLU A 559 15.06 30.93 3.74
CA GLU A 559 15.83 31.05 2.49
C GLU A 559 16.90 29.95 2.37
N GLU A 560 17.49 29.53 3.49
CA GLU A 560 18.45 28.44 3.53
C GLU A 560 17.76 27.10 3.11
N PHE A 561 16.61 26.79 3.68
CA PHE A 561 15.83 25.61 3.31
C PHE A 561 15.43 25.64 1.82
N MET A 562 14.93 26.76 1.32
CA MET A 562 14.60 26.93 -0.11
C MET A 562 15.83 26.83 -1.00
N GLY A 563 17.02 27.22 -0.51
CA GLY A 563 18.30 27.00 -1.16
C GLY A 563 18.60 25.52 -1.39
N TYR A 564 18.45 24.68 -0.36
CA TYR A 564 18.60 23.23 -0.48
C TYR A 564 17.58 22.58 -1.42
N CYS A 565 16.34 23.08 -1.46
CA CYS A 565 15.35 22.61 -2.44
C CYS A 565 15.83 22.88 -3.88
N ARG A 566 16.38 24.09 -4.16
CA ARG A 566 16.91 24.42 -5.48
C ARG A 566 18.09 23.53 -5.89
N GLU A 567 18.97 23.14 -4.95
CA GLU A 567 20.09 22.23 -5.21
C GLU A 567 19.61 20.85 -5.66
N GLU A 568 18.45 20.38 -5.17
CA GLU A 568 17.83 19.10 -5.55
C GLU A 568 16.81 19.23 -6.71
N ASN A 569 16.73 20.42 -7.37
CA ASN A 569 15.73 20.71 -8.41
C ASN A 569 14.28 20.51 -7.94
N ILE A 570 13.97 20.94 -6.74
CA ILE A 570 12.63 20.90 -6.15
C ILE A 570 12.05 22.31 -6.16
N GLU A 571 10.83 22.48 -6.70
CA GLU A 571 10.08 23.72 -6.55
C GLU A 571 9.65 23.89 -5.09
N ALA A 572 9.92 25.04 -4.49
CA ALA A 572 9.54 25.36 -3.13
C ALA A 572 8.91 26.76 -3.05
N VAL A 573 7.90 26.93 -2.21
CA VAL A 573 7.19 28.19 -2.04
C VAL A 573 6.79 28.42 -0.58
N HIS A 574 6.97 29.64 -0.09
CA HIS A 574 6.38 30.07 1.18
C HIS A 574 4.88 30.23 1.02
N VAL A 575 4.11 29.32 1.65
CA VAL A 575 2.67 29.15 1.41
C VAL A 575 1.81 29.56 2.61
N ALA A 576 2.39 29.61 3.82
CA ALA A 576 1.62 29.99 5.00
C ALA A 576 2.50 30.58 6.12
N ASP A 577 1.86 31.36 6.99
CA ASP A 577 2.42 31.89 8.23
C ASP A 577 1.74 31.28 9.44
N VAL A 578 2.51 30.87 10.46
CA VAL A 578 1.97 30.47 11.76
C VAL A 578 1.57 31.71 12.54
N THR A 579 0.36 31.73 13.09
CA THR A 579 -0.24 32.85 13.82
C THR A 579 -0.71 32.44 15.22
N ASP A 580 -1.07 33.39 16.05
CA ASP A 580 -1.66 33.19 17.39
C ASP A 580 -3.20 33.23 17.40
N THR A 581 -3.82 33.20 16.21
CA THR A 581 -5.27 33.42 16.07
C THR A 581 -6.13 32.20 16.46
N ALA A 582 -5.55 31.01 16.57
CA ALA A 582 -6.25 29.73 16.70
C ALA A 582 -7.36 29.54 15.64
N ARG A 583 -7.07 30.02 14.42
CA ARG A 583 -7.97 29.89 13.27
C ARG A 583 -7.17 29.46 12.04
N MET A 584 -7.79 28.66 11.21
CA MET A 584 -7.32 28.38 9.86
C MET A 584 -7.97 29.39 8.92
N ARG A 585 -7.15 30.26 8.34
CA ARG A 585 -7.60 31.23 7.34
C ARG A 585 -6.88 30.98 6.02
N MET A 586 -7.64 31.04 4.92
CA MET A 586 -7.06 30.90 3.58
C MET A 586 -7.41 32.12 2.73
N PHE A 587 -6.41 32.58 1.98
CA PHE A 587 -6.50 33.74 1.11
C PHE A 587 -6.18 33.33 -0.33
N ASN A 588 -6.92 33.90 -1.28
CA ASN A 588 -6.62 33.82 -2.71
C ASN A 588 -6.53 35.28 -3.23
N GLY A 589 -5.29 35.76 -3.36
CA GLY A 589 -5.03 37.21 -3.46
C GLY A 589 -5.52 37.94 -2.20
N ASP A 590 -6.25 39.05 -2.40
CA ASP A 590 -6.83 39.83 -1.29
C ASP A 590 -8.12 39.23 -0.70
N ARG A 591 -8.65 38.17 -1.29
CA ARG A 591 -9.92 37.58 -0.86
C ARG A 591 -9.70 36.45 0.14
N LYS A 592 -10.24 36.59 1.35
CA LYS A 592 -10.31 35.53 2.33
C LYS A 592 -11.47 34.58 1.96
N VAL A 593 -11.15 33.32 1.71
CA VAL A 593 -12.08 32.27 1.28
C VAL A 593 -12.33 31.19 2.33
N VAL A 594 -11.55 31.19 3.42
CA VAL A 594 -11.71 30.30 4.59
C VAL A 594 -11.40 31.09 5.85
N ASP A 595 -12.22 30.93 6.88
CA ASP A 595 -12.00 31.48 8.21
C ASP A 595 -12.70 30.60 9.28
N LEU A 596 -12.03 29.51 9.67
CA LEU A 596 -12.56 28.49 10.56
C LEU A 596 -11.80 28.46 11.88
N LYS A 597 -12.49 28.34 13.01
CA LYS A 597 -11.87 28.11 14.33
C LYS A 597 -11.24 26.74 14.38
N ARG A 598 -10.05 26.63 14.95
CA ARG A 598 -9.36 25.37 15.15
C ARG A 598 -10.20 24.38 15.98
N GLU A 599 -10.75 24.83 17.09
CA GLU A 599 -11.59 24.04 17.97
C GLU A 599 -12.82 23.42 17.25
N PHE A 600 -13.34 24.09 16.23
CA PHE A 600 -14.48 23.59 15.46
C PHE A 600 -14.03 22.52 14.44
N ILE A 601 -12.92 22.75 13.75
CA ILE A 601 -12.34 21.74 12.83
C ILE A 601 -12.04 20.45 13.63
N ASP A 602 -11.45 20.58 14.80
CA ASP A 602 -11.01 19.46 15.65
C ASP A 602 -12.18 18.77 16.39
N SER A 603 -13.39 19.35 16.39
CA SER A 603 -14.60 18.71 16.99
C SER A 603 -14.99 17.43 16.25
N ALA A 604 -14.57 17.28 14.98
CA ALA A 604 -14.84 16.13 14.12
C ALA A 604 -16.34 15.83 13.88
N GLY A 605 -17.18 16.86 13.94
CA GLY A 605 -18.63 16.74 13.68
C GLY A 605 -19.47 16.32 14.88
N ALA A 606 -20.60 15.69 14.60
CA ALA A 606 -21.50 15.17 15.60
C ALA A 606 -20.94 13.91 16.26
N LYS A 607 -21.37 13.61 17.49
CA LYS A 607 -21.08 12.32 18.10
C LYS A 607 -21.93 11.23 17.46
N HIS A 608 -21.29 10.13 17.13
CA HIS A 608 -21.93 8.95 16.56
C HIS A 608 -22.00 7.83 17.60
N TYR A 609 -23.08 7.03 17.54
CA TYR A 609 -23.34 5.94 18.47
C TYR A 609 -23.72 4.68 17.69
N ALA A 610 -23.28 3.53 18.18
CA ALA A 610 -23.61 2.23 17.60
C ALA A 610 -23.73 1.16 18.68
N GLU A 611 -24.42 0.07 18.34
CA GLU A 611 -24.36 -1.19 19.08
C GLU A 611 -23.47 -2.19 18.33
N ALA A 612 -22.77 -3.05 19.05
CA ALA A 612 -21.92 -4.08 18.46
C ALA A 612 -22.36 -5.47 18.94
N ARG A 613 -22.47 -6.42 18.02
CA ARG A 613 -22.80 -7.81 18.30
C ARG A 613 -21.77 -8.72 17.64
N ILE A 614 -20.96 -9.38 18.46
CA ILE A 614 -20.04 -10.42 17.96
C ILE A 614 -20.87 -11.68 17.72
N GLY A 615 -20.89 -12.12 16.47
CA GLY A 615 -21.66 -13.27 16.01
C GLY A 615 -21.17 -14.62 16.57
N ALA A 616 -22.04 -15.61 16.58
CA ALA A 616 -21.70 -16.96 17.01
C ALA A 616 -20.63 -17.58 16.09
N VAL A 617 -19.63 -18.19 16.70
CA VAL A 617 -18.56 -18.90 15.97
C VAL A 617 -18.95 -20.37 15.82
N GLU A 618 -18.91 -20.88 14.59
CA GLU A 618 -19.20 -22.29 14.30
C GLU A 618 -18.17 -23.22 14.95
N ASN A 619 -18.63 -24.23 15.68
CA ASN A 619 -17.74 -25.21 16.31
C ASN A 619 -17.24 -26.25 15.29
N ARG A 620 -16.27 -25.82 14.48
CA ARG A 620 -15.49 -26.69 13.57
C ARG A 620 -14.00 -26.42 13.74
N ASP A 621 -13.17 -27.27 13.16
CA ASP A 621 -11.74 -26.98 13.08
C ASP A 621 -11.44 -26.07 11.87
N PRO A 622 -11.09 -24.79 12.09
CA PRO A 622 -10.81 -23.86 11.00
C PRO A 622 -9.44 -24.09 10.37
N PHE A 623 -8.59 -24.89 11.00
CA PHE A 623 -7.21 -25.14 10.54
C PHE A 623 -7.11 -26.35 9.63
N ALA A 624 -8.07 -27.29 9.74
CA ALA A 624 -8.15 -28.45 8.87
C ALA A 624 -8.41 -28.03 7.41
N ARG A 625 -7.67 -28.63 6.48
CA ARG A 625 -7.85 -28.42 5.03
C ARG A 625 -8.07 -29.76 4.34
N GLU A 626 -9.11 -29.82 3.53
CA GLU A 626 -9.32 -30.88 2.58
C GLU A 626 -8.67 -30.53 1.25
N VAL A 627 -7.77 -31.36 0.75
CA VAL A 627 -7.11 -31.21 -0.54
C VAL A 627 -7.59 -32.31 -1.48
N ALA A 628 -8.09 -31.93 -2.66
CA ALA A 628 -8.61 -32.87 -3.65
C ALA A 628 -7.49 -33.77 -4.21
N GLY A 629 -7.81 -35.04 -4.47
CA GLY A 629 -6.91 -36.05 -5.05
C GLY A 629 -7.21 -37.45 -4.52
N GLU A 630 -6.97 -38.49 -5.32
CA GLU A 630 -7.18 -39.89 -4.94
C GLU A 630 -5.96 -40.45 -4.18
N THR A 631 -4.75 -40.01 -4.56
CA THR A 631 -3.49 -40.44 -3.97
C THR A 631 -2.81 -39.35 -3.18
N LEU A 632 -1.88 -39.70 -2.27
CA LEU A 632 -1.07 -38.73 -1.53
C LEU A 632 -0.30 -37.78 -2.51
N ALA A 633 0.29 -38.33 -3.57
CA ALA A 633 1.04 -37.55 -4.57
C ALA A 633 0.14 -36.52 -5.28
N GLU A 634 -1.10 -36.89 -5.62
CA GLU A 634 -2.06 -35.96 -6.22
C GLU A 634 -2.48 -34.88 -5.24
N ARG A 635 -2.82 -35.21 -4.00
CA ARG A 635 -3.18 -34.25 -2.96
C ARG A 635 -2.00 -33.31 -2.68
N PHE A 636 -0.79 -33.83 -2.54
CA PHE A 636 0.40 -33.00 -2.32
C PHE A 636 0.63 -32.04 -3.48
N THR A 637 0.52 -32.53 -4.71
CA THR A 637 0.63 -31.69 -5.93
C THR A 637 -0.48 -30.63 -6.02
N ASN A 638 -1.72 -30.99 -5.69
CA ASN A 638 -2.86 -30.06 -5.73
C ASN A 638 -2.77 -29.02 -4.61
N ASN A 639 -2.21 -29.36 -3.44
CA ASN A 639 -1.87 -28.37 -2.42
C ASN A 639 -0.90 -27.30 -2.94
N LEU A 640 0.13 -27.70 -3.70
CA LEU A 640 1.09 -26.76 -4.30
C LEU A 640 0.49 -25.89 -5.43
N LYS A 641 -0.66 -26.30 -6.01
CA LYS A 641 -1.41 -25.54 -7.03
C LYS A 641 -2.50 -24.64 -6.44
N ASP A 642 -2.73 -24.66 -5.12
CA ASP A 642 -3.67 -23.75 -4.46
C ASP A 642 -3.28 -22.31 -4.72
N ASN A 643 -4.25 -21.40 -4.92
CA ASN A 643 -4.00 -20.00 -5.28
C ASN A 643 -3.14 -19.27 -4.23
N ASN A 644 -3.29 -19.62 -2.95
CA ASN A 644 -2.52 -19.05 -1.85
C ASN A 644 -1.22 -19.79 -1.52
N VAL A 645 -0.91 -20.91 -2.22
CA VAL A 645 0.31 -21.72 -2.05
C VAL A 645 1.24 -21.61 -3.26
N VAL A 646 0.66 -21.50 -4.46
CA VAL A 646 1.41 -21.38 -5.72
C VAL A 646 2.47 -20.27 -5.66
N SER A 647 3.62 -20.53 -6.29
CA SER A 647 4.68 -19.54 -6.38
C SER A 647 4.24 -18.35 -7.22
N GLN A 648 4.36 -17.14 -6.68
CA GLN A 648 4.01 -15.89 -7.36
C GLN A 648 5.23 -15.24 -8.05
N ARG A 649 6.15 -16.07 -8.53
CA ARG A 649 7.44 -15.63 -9.06
C ARG A 649 7.31 -14.53 -10.12
N GLY A 650 6.45 -14.69 -11.13
CA GLY A 650 6.29 -13.71 -12.18
C GLY A 650 5.79 -12.33 -11.70
N LEU A 651 5.00 -12.30 -10.62
CA LEU A 651 4.61 -11.08 -9.92
C LEU A 651 5.80 -10.48 -9.15
N VAL A 652 6.49 -11.29 -8.35
CA VAL A 652 7.62 -10.85 -7.51
C VAL A 652 8.76 -10.28 -8.35
N GLU A 653 9.06 -10.88 -9.52
CA GLU A 653 10.12 -10.43 -10.42
C GLU A 653 9.83 -9.09 -11.14
N MET A 654 8.66 -8.51 -10.98
CA MET A 654 8.39 -7.13 -11.42
C MET A 654 9.04 -6.08 -10.52
N PHE A 655 9.39 -6.46 -9.28
CA PHE A 655 9.95 -5.59 -8.26
C PHE A 655 11.46 -5.79 -8.15
N ASP A 656 12.23 -4.68 -8.18
CA ASP A 656 13.67 -4.76 -7.99
C ASP A 656 14.01 -4.97 -6.50
N ALA A 657 14.55 -6.15 -6.20
CA ALA A 657 14.95 -6.53 -4.86
C ALA A 657 16.39 -6.15 -4.53
N THR A 658 17.19 -5.66 -5.50
CA THR A 658 18.62 -5.36 -5.34
C THR A 658 18.95 -3.89 -5.23
N ILE A 659 18.03 -3.04 -5.65
CA ILE A 659 18.19 -1.59 -5.66
C ILE A 659 18.38 -1.07 -4.23
N GLY A 660 19.22 -0.06 -4.04
CA GLY A 660 19.57 0.47 -2.71
C GLY A 660 20.68 -0.28 -1.97
N ARG A 661 21.07 -1.49 -2.41
CA ARG A 661 22.21 -2.28 -1.90
C ARG A 661 22.12 -2.72 -0.43
N SER A 662 20.95 -2.69 0.17
CA SER A 662 20.73 -3.02 1.59
C SER A 662 20.16 -4.42 1.82
N THR A 663 19.72 -5.12 0.77
CA THR A 663 19.02 -6.40 0.86
C THR A 663 19.88 -7.51 1.43
N VAL A 664 19.41 -8.14 2.51
CA VAL A 664 20.07 -9.28 3.16
C VAL A 664 19.51 -10.60 2.61
N LEU A 665 18.20 -10.71 2.46
CA LEU A 665 17.52 -11.87 1.87
C LEU A 665 16.85 -11.48 0.55
N MET A 666 17.21 -12.20 -0.52
CA MET A 666 16.53 -12.10 -1.80
C MET A 666 15.14 -12.77 -1.72
N PRO A 667 14.17 -12.40 -2.56
CA PRO A 667 12.84 -13.02 -2.58
C PRO A 667 12.83 -14.53 -2.76
N PHE A 668 13.84 -15.05 -3.47
CA PHE A 668 14.05 -16.47 -3.69
C PHE A 668 15.48 -16.86 -3.32
N GLY A 669 15.61 -17.80 -2.37
CA GLY A 669 16.87 -18.30 -1.86
C GLY A 669 17.36 -19.59 -2.54
N GLY A 670 18.55 -20.03 -2.10
CA GLY A 670 19.23 -21.20 -2.61
C GLY A 670 20.00 -20.95 -3.92
N ARG A 671 20.84 -21.91 -4.29
CA ARG A 671 21.68 -21.86 -5.50
C ARG A 671 20.86 -21.67 -6.79
N MET A 672 19.66 -22.28 -6.85
CA MET A 672 18.77 -22.19 -7.98
C MET A 672 17.78 -21.02 -7.88
N GLN A 673 17.80 -20.27 -6.77
CA GLN A 673 16.88 -19.16 -6.50
C GLN A 673 15.40 -19.59 -6.64
N ARG A 674 15.00 -20.68 -5.97
CA ARG A 674 13.66 -21.28 -6.06
C ARG A 674 12.93 -21.36 -4.72
N SER A 675 13.61 -21.22 -3.57
CA SER A 675 13.00 -21.20 -2.24
C SER A 675 12.49 -19.82 -1.88
N GLU A 676 11.20 -19.68 -1.63
CA GLU A 676 10.57 -18.39 -1.29
C GLU A 676 11.03 -17.90 0.08
N THR A 677 11.25 -16.60 0.22
CA THR A 677 11.55 -15.92 1.48
C THR A 677 10.25 -15.39 2.10
N GLN A 678 10.05 -15.58 3.40
CA GLN A 678 8.82 -15.21 4.10
C GLN A 678 8.86 -13.83 4.77
N VAL A 679 9.98 -13.13 4.72
CA VAL A 679 10.24 -11.85 5.38
C VAL A 679 10.95 -10.89 4.44
N SER A 680 10.96 -9.60 4.77
CA SER A 680 11.84 -8.60 4.17
C SER A 680 12.94 -8.25 5.16
N VAL A 681 14.22 -8.36 4.78
CA VAL A 681 15.37 -8.03 5.63
C VAL A 681 16.32 -7.12 4.88
N GLN A 682 16.61 -5.94 5.47
CA GLN A 682 17.49 -4.95 4.86
C GLN A 682 18.38 -4.29 5.89
N LYS A 683 19.66 -4.06 5.57
CA LYS A 683 20.58 -3.28 6.41
C LYS A 683 20.14 -1.81 6.47
N LEU A 684 20.37 -1.18 7.61
CA LEU A 684 20.05 0.24 7.78
C LEU A 684 20.91 1.13 6.85
N PRO A 685 20.37 2.27 6.39
CA PRO A 685 21.02 3.14 5.40
C PRO A 685 22.05 4.09 6.06
N THR A 686 23.03 3.52 6.74
CA THR A 686 24.12 4.25 7.41
C THR A 686 25.18 4.78 6.44
N ASP A 687 25.96 5.79 6.85
CA ASP A 687 27.08 6.29 6.07
C ASP A 687 28.32 5.39 6.14
N GLY A 688 28.46 4.61 7.23
CA GLY A 688 29.51 3.61 7.44
C GLY A 688 28.98 2.18 7.28
N TYR A 689 29.84 1.19 7.55
CA TYR A 689 29.48 -0.22 7.53
C TYR A 689 28.60 -0.58 8.74
N THR A 690 27.53 -1.34 8.51
CA THR A 690 26.67 -1.88 9.57
C THR A 690 26.25 -3.32 9.25
N ASP A 691 26.09 -4.14 10.29
CA ASP A 691 25.36 -5.41 10.25
C ASP A 691 23.99 -5.31 10.92
N THR A 692 23.64 -4.13 11.45
CA THR A 692 22.28 -3.90 11.94
C THR A 692 21.33 -3.84 10.77
N ALA A 693 20.33 -4.71 10.76
CA ALA A 693 19.27 -4.79 9.75
C ALA A 693 17.90 -4.68 10.39
N SER A 694 16.92 -4.19 9.64
CA SER A 694 15.48 -4.29 9.97
C SER A 694 14.89 -5.53 9.31
N ILE A 695 14.00 -6.20 10.01
CA ILE A 695 13.25 -7.35 9.54
C ILE A 695 11.76 -7.06 9.69
N MET A 696 10.99 -7.30 8.62
CA MET A 696 9.55 -7.08 8.56
C MET A 696 8.85 -8.33 8.03
N ALA A 697 7.75 -8.73 8.67
CA ALA A 697 6.88 -9.79 8.24
C ALA A 697 5.40 -9.39 8.39
N PHE A 698 4.51 -10.09 7.72
CA PHE A 698 3.06 -9.93 7.89
C PHE A 698 2.40 -11.25 8.26
N GLY A 699 1.22 -11.18 8.89
CA GLY A 699 0.32 -12.31 9.12
C GLY A 699 -1.11 -11.96 8.75
N TYR A 700 -1.79 -12.86 8.05
CA TYR A 700 -3.22 -12.77 7.71
C TYR A 700 -3.70 -14.01 6.96
N ASN A 701 -4.87 -14.54 7.35
CA ASN A 701 -5.57 -15.57 6.62
C ASN A 701 -7.07 -15.23 6.49
N PRO A 702 -7.59 -14.94 5.27
CA PRO A 702 -8.99 -14.55 5.06
C PRO A 702 -9.98 -15.66 5.44
N TYR A 703 -9.62 -16.93 5.30
CA TYR A 703 -10.51 -18.05 5.63
C TYR A 703 -10.71 -18.23 7.13
N VAL A 704 -9.64 -18.07 7.92
CA VAL A 704 -9.72 -18.08 9.39
C VAL A 704 -10.45 -16.82 9.89
N ALA A 705 -10.16 -15.66 9.29
CA ALA A 705 -10.82 -14.41 9.65
C ALA A 705 -12.32 -14.40 9.30
N SER A 706 -12.73 -15.02 8.18
CA SER A 706 -14.15 -15.18 7.82
C SER A 706 -14.88 -16.13 8.74
N TRP A 707 -14.20 -17.17 9.24
CA TRP A 707 -14.78 -18.06 10.25
C TRP A 707 -14.96 -17.34 11.60
N SER A 708 -13.93 -16.61 12.04
CA SER A 708 -13.95 -15.82 13.27
C SER A 708 -12.94 -14.67 13.19
N PRO A 709 -13.39 -13.41 13.08
CA PRO A 709 -12.48 -12.25 13.10
C PRO A 709 -11.60 -12.20 14.35
N TYR A 710 -12.10 -12.67 15.50
CA TYR A 710 -11.36 -12.75 16.76
C TYR A 710 -10.14 -13.66 16.65
N HIS A 711 -10.32 -14.88 16.13
CA HIS A 711 -9.21 -15.82 15.93
C HIS A 711 -8.31 -15.39 14.76
N GLY A 712 -8.90 -14.90 13.67
CA GLY A 712 -8.14 -14.40 12.50
C GLY A 712 -7.11 -13.35 12.88
N ALA A 713 -7.50 -12.39 13.72
CA ALA A 713 -6.60 -11.35 14.22
C ALA A 713 -5.54 -11.91 15.19
N ALA A 714 -5.91 -12.83 16.08
CA ALA A 714 -4.96 -13.47 16.98
C ALA A 714 -3.86 -14.24 16.20
N TYR A 715 -4.25 -15.02 15.20
CA TYR A 715 -3.29 -15.77 14.36
C TYR A 715 -2.51 -14.88 13.39
N ALA A 716 -3.02 -13.72 12.99
CA ALA A 716 -2.24 -12.74 12.24
C ALA A 716 -1.02 -12.23 13.02
N VAL A 717 -1.20 -11.94 14.31
CA VAL A 717 -0.11 -11.56 15.22
C VAL A 717 0.91 -12.70 15.37
N VAL A 718 0.43 -13.93 15.56
CA VAL A 718 1.29 -15.11 15.75
C VAL A 718 2.07 -15.45 14.47
N GLU A 719 1.44 -15.40 13.30
CA GLU A 719 2.08 -15.70 12.02
C GLU A 719 3.23 -14.74 11.72
N ALA A 720 3.02 -13.43 11.91
CA ALA A 720 4.07 -12.44 11.68
C ALA A 720 5.26 -12.67 12.63
N ALA A 721 5.01 -12.98 13.92
CA ALA A 721 6.06 -13.30 14.87
C ALA A 721 6.82 -14.59 14.50
N ALA A 722 6.11 -15.65 14.11
CA ALA A 722 6.73 -16.92 13.72
C ALA A 722 7.66 -16.76 12.50
N LYS A 723 7.26 -15.97 11.50
CA LYS A 723 8.09 -15.67 10.32
C LYS A 723 9.38 -14.92 10.69
N VAL A 724 9.29 -13.93 11.57
CA VAL A 724 10.46 -13.17 12.05
C VAL A 724 11.43 -14.06 12.82
N VAL A 725 10.91 -14.94 13.68
CA VAL A 725 11.70 -15.92 14.43
C VAL A 725 12.34 -16.96 13.51
N ALA A 726 11.62 -17.48 12.53
CA ALA A 726 12.13 -18.43 11.55
C ALA A 726 13.29 -17.88 10.72
N ALA A 727 13.34 -16.56 10.52
CA ALA A 727 14.45 -15.88 9.83
C ALA A 727 15.65 -15.51 10.74
N GLY A 728 15.57 -15.80 12.06
CA GLY A 728 16.67 -15.64 12.99
C GLY A 728 16.61 -14.44 13.92
N ALA A 729 15.57 -13.62 13.85
CA ALA A 729 15.39 -12.51 14.78
C ALA A 729 14.73 -12.95 16.09
N ARG A 730 14.90 -12.18 17.13
CA ARG A 730 14.21 -12.34 18.41
C ARG A 730 12.88 -11.58 18.39
N TYR A 731 11.80 -12.20 18.88
CA TYR A 731 10.46 -11.62 18.82
C TYR A 731 10.20 -10.54 19.90
N GLU A 732 10.90 -10.58 21.05
CA GLU A 732 10.57 -9.79 22.24
C GLU A 732 10.62 -8.26 22.02
N ARG A 733 11.35 -7.81 21.02
CA ARG A 733 11.44 -6.40 20.62
C ARG A 733 10.65 -6.05 19.37
N MET A 734 9.81 -6.97 18.88
CA MET A 734 8.92 -6.65 17.77
C MET A 734 7.92 -5.57 18.16
N ARG A 735 7.62 -4.72 17.18
CA ARG A 735 6.55 -3.73 17.25
C ARG A 735 5.63 -3.97 16.07
N TYR A 736 4.33 -3.82 16.30
CA TYR A 736 3.34 -4.03 15.26
C TYR A 736 2.76 -2.71 14.76
N SER A 737 2.33 -2.75 13.51
CA SER A 737 1.35 -1.85 12.91
C SER A 737 0.25 -2.70 12.29
N TYR A 738 -1.01 -2.40 12.58
CA TYR A 738 -2.12 -3.19 12.08
C TYR A 738 -2.76 -2.54 10.85
N GLN A 739 -3.22 -3.36 9.92
CA GLN A 739 -4.08 -2.93 8.84
C GLN A 739 -5.44 -3.58 9.01
N GLU A 740 -6.47 -2.77 9.09
CA GLU A 740 -7.84 -3.24 9.21
C GLU A 740 -8.63 -2.95 7.94
N TYR A 741 -9.44 -3.93 7.49
CA TYR A 741 -10.29 -3.81 6.33
C TYR A 741 -11.56 -4.61 6.53
N PHE A 742 -12.69 -3.90 6.59
CA PHE A 742 -14.01 -4.49 6.83
C PHE A 742 -15.05 -3.96 5.85
N GLU A 743 -16.21 -4.60 5.83
CA GLU A 743 -17.40 -4.13 5.14
C GLU A 743 -17.80 -2.72 5.61
N ARG A 744 -18.68 -2.08 4.87
CA ARG A 744 -19.27 -0.81 5.29
C ARG A 744 -20.05 -0.98 6.59
N MET A 745 -19.76 -0.12 7.56
CA MET A 745 -20.51 -0.07 8.81
C MET A 745 -21.93 0.44 8.57
N THR A 746 -22.90 -0.27 9.11
CA THR A 746 -24.32 0.02 8.98
C THR A 746 -24.96 0.15 10.37
N ARG A 747 -26.30 0.29 10.44
CA ARG A 747 -27.04 0.20 11.70
C ARG A 747 -27.17 -1.24 12.22
N ASN A 748 -26.72 -2.25 11.46
CA ASN A 748 -26.72 -3.62 11.92
C ASN A 748 -25.58 -3.82 12.93
N PRO A 749 -25.86 -4.22 14.19
CA PRO A 749 -24.82 -4.44 15.19
C PRO A 749 -23.78 -5.49 14.83
N GLU A 750 -24.10 -6.43 13.93
CA GLU A 750 -23.15 -7.46 13.47
C GLU A 750 -21.99 -6.86 12.68
N SER A 751 -22.23 -5.82 11.85
CA SER A 751 -21.15 -5.17 11.11
C SER A 751 -20.09 -4.58 12.06
N TRP A 752 -20.52 -4.05 13.21
CA TRP A 752 -19.65 -3.53 14.27
C TRP A 752 -18.98 -4.62 15.09
N GLY A 753 -19.63 -5.79 15.21
CA GLY A 753 -19.09 -6.95 15.93
C GLY A 753 -17.84 -7.54 15.30
N LYS A 754 -17.66 -7.43 13.96
CA LYS A 754 -16.50 -7.99 13.26
C LYS A 754 -15.20 -7.27 13.62
N PRO A 755 -15.06 -5.93 13.45
CA PRO A 755 -13.86 -5.21 13.88
C PRO A 755 -13.63 -5.26 15.39
N LEU A 756 -14.71 -5.20 16.18
CA LEU A 756 -14.64 -5.36 17.63
C LEU A 756 -14.01 -6.70 18.01
N GLY A 757 -14.48 -7.80 17.44
CA GLY A 757 -13.94 -9.14 17.67
C GLY A 757 -12.47 -9.25 17.26
N ALA A 758 -12.10 -8.74 16.11
CA ALA A 758 -10.72 -8.71 15.63
C ALA A 758 -9.78 -7.96 16.59
N LEU A 759 -10.18 -6.76 17.02
CA LEU A 759 -9.40 -5.96 17.95
C LEU A 759 -9.25 -6.64 19.33
N LEU A 760 -10.28 -7.32 19.83
CA LEU A 760 -10.19 -8.08 21.08
C LEU A 760 -9.19 -9.24 20.98
N GLY A 761 -9.22 -9.98 19.87
CA GLY A 761 -8.26 -11.06 19.60
C GLY A 761 -6.81 -10.55 19.51
N ALA A 762 -6.61 -9.46 18.78
CA ALA A 762 -5.30 -8.81 18.68
C ALA A 762 -4.81 -8.24 20.00
N LEU A 763 -5.69 -7.60 20.80
CA LEU A 763 -5.35 -7.07 22.13
C LEU A 763 -4.89 -8.17 23.08
N LYS A 764 -5.59 -9.32 23.08
CA LYS A 764 -5.19 -10.47 23.88
C LYS A 764 -3.78 -10.91 23.53
N MET A 765 -3.48 -11.08 22.26
CA MET A 765 -2.14 -11.49 21.80
C MET A 765 -1.07 -10.45 22.14
N GLN A 766 -1.35 -9.15 21.97
CA GLN A 766 -0.42 -8.10 22.39
C GLN A 766 -0.05 -8.21 23.87
N VAL A 767 -1.06 -8.36 24.74
CA VAL A 767 -0.86 -8.39 26.19
C VAL A 767 -0.14 -9.67 26.62
N GLU A 768 -0.56 -10.82 26.10
CA GLU A 768 0.00 -12.11 26.50
C GLU A 768 1.41 -12.34 25.95
N LEU A 769 1.70 -11.95 24.70
CA LEU A 769 3.04 -12.06 24.11
C LEU A 769 3.98 -10.92 24.53
N GLY A 770 3.44 -9.80 25.05
CA GLY A 770 4.21 -8.61 25.35
C GLY A 770 4.62 -7.80 24.11
N LEU A 771 3.85 -7.88 23.04
CA LEU A 771 4.16 -7.33 21.73
C LEU A 771 3.20 -6.18 21.34
N PRO A 772 3.56 -4.92 21.56
CA PRO A 772 2.68 -3.78 21.33
C PRO A 772 2.47 -3.50 19.84
N SER A 773 1.22 -3.14 19.47
CA SER A 773 0.93 -2.44 18.22
C SER A 773 0.96 -0.94 18.49
N ILE A 774 1.88 -0.23 17.83
CA ILE A 774 2.12 1.20 18.05
C ILE A 774 1.57 2.08 16.93
N GLY A 775 0.90 1.49 15.97
CA GLY A 775 0.20 2.17 14.90
C GLY A 775 -0.76 1.26 14.15
N GLY A 776 -1.42 1.83 13.18
CA GLY A 776 -2.36 1.11 12.34
C GLY A 776 -3.05 2.03 11.33
N LYS A 777 -3.80 1.41 10.44
CA LYS A 777 -4.67 2.06 9.46
C LYS A 777 -5.94 1.23 9.32
N ASP A 778 -7.08 1.90 9.18
CA ASP A 778 -8.37 1.27 8.95
C ASP A 778 -8.97 1.62 7.58
N SER A 779 -9.84 0.75 7.08
CA SER A 779 -10.68 0.96 5.92
C SER A 779 -12.01 0.25 6.12
N MET A 780 -13.12 1.01 6.13
CA MET A 780 -14.47 0.53 6.46
C MET A 780 -15.43 0.67 5.28
N SER A 781 -14.95 0.40 4.06
CA SER A 781 -15.72 0.59 2.83
C SER A 781 -15.64 -0.62 1.88
N GLY A 782 -15.42 -1.81 2.42
CA GLY A 782 -15.22 -3.06 1.68
C GLY A 782 -16.51 -3.74 1.21
N THR A 783 -17.47 -2.99 0.68
CA THR A 783 -18.76 -3.51 0.20
C THR A 783 -19.00 -3.13 -1.26
N PHE A 784 -19.54 -4.06 -2.03
CA PHE A 784 -20.07 -3.84 -3.37
C PHE A 784 -21.41 -4.59 -3.51
N GLN A 785 -22.50 -3.86 -3.64
CA GLN A 785 -23.84 -4.41 -3.61
C GLN A 785 -24.09 -5.24 -2.33
N ASP A 786 -24.27 -6.55 -2.45
CA ASP A 786 -24.50 -7.50 -1.36
C ASP A 786 -23.25 -8.34 -1.02
N ILE A 787 -22.12 -8.08 -1.68
CA ILE A 787 -20.83 -8.77 -1.44
C ILE A 787 -19.97 -7.91 -0.52
N ASN A 788 -19.46 -8.51 0.55
CA ASN A 788 -18.53 -7.88 1.48
C ASN A 788 -17.15 -8.53 1.38
N VAL A 789 -16.09 -7.74 1.49
CA VAL A 789 -14.73 -8.29 1.62
C VAL A 789 -14.60 -9.18 2.86
N PRO A 790 -13.69 -10.17 2.86
CA PRO A 790 -13.42 -10.95 4.06
C PRO A 790 -12.94 -10.03 5.20
N PRO A 791 -13.41 -10.23 6.45
CA PRO A 791 -12.94 -9.46 7.59
C PRO A 791 -11.42 -9.51 7.71
N MET A 792 -10.77 -8.37 7.94
CA MET A 792 -9.32 -8.33 8.00
C MET A 792 -8.79 -7.47 9.13
N LEU A 793 -7.96 -8.08 9.99
CA LEU A 793 -6.89 -7.42 10.71
C LEU A 793 -5.60 -8.13 10.31
N MET A 794 -4.78 -7.44 9.52
CA MET A 794 -3.45 -7.90 9.10
C MET A 794 -2.41 -7.27 10.03
N ALA A 795 -1.48 -8.09 10.54
CA ALA A 795 -0.43 -7.64 11.43
C ALA A 795 0.91 -7.52 10.69
N PHE A 796 1.48 -6.32 10.64
CA PHE A 796 2.86 -6.10 10.21
C PHE A 796 3.75 -6.04 11.43
N GLY A 797 4.68 -6.99 11.57
CA GLY A 797 5.63 -7.09 12.67
C GLY A 797 7.03 -6.67 12.24
N ILE A 798 7.67 -5.78 12.99
CA ILE A 798 8.97 -5.20 12.66
C ILE A 798 9.88 -5.23 13.88
N THR A 799 11.16 -5.60 13.66
CA THR A 799 12.23 -5.50 14.66
C THR A 799 13.59 -5.31 13.98
N THR A 800 14.64 -5.21 14.76
CA THR A 800 16.03 -5.23 14.27
C THR A 800 16.66 -6.59 14.48
N VAL A 801 17.64 -6.91 13.63
CA VAL A 801 18.44 -8.14 13.68
C VAL A 801 19.87 -7.87 13.22
N ASP A 802 20.82 -8.66 13.71
CA ASP A 802 22.15 -8.73 13.14
C ASP A 802 22.10 -9.53 11.83
N ALA A 803 22.47 -8.90 10.70
CA ALA A 803 22.42 -9.51 9.38
C ALA A 803 23.23 -10.82 9.29
N SER A 804 24.28 -10.98 10.09
CA SER A 804 25.09 -12.21 10.16
C SER A 804 24.37 -13.41 10.81
N LYS A 805 23.23 -13.14 11.51
CA LYS A 805 22.42 -14.16 12.18
C LYS A 805 21.18 -14.54 11.39
N VAL A 806 20.93 -13.85 10.29
CA VAL A 806 19.78 -14.12 9.43
C VAL A 806 20.01 -15.39 8.63
N ILE A 807 19.02 -16.29 8.61
CA ILE A 807 19.05 -17.54 7.82
C ILE A 807 17.99 -17.51 6.71
N SER A 808 18.29 -18.19 5.61
CA SER A 808 17.35 -18.38 4.50
C SER A 808 16.54 -19.67 4.65
N THR A 809 15.48 -19.77 3.88
CA THR A 809 14.52 -20.88 3.97
C THR A 809 14.99 -22.19 3.29
N ASP A 810 15.92 -22.12 2.34
CA ASP A 810 16.40 -23.25 1.54
C ASP A 810 17.16 -24.29 2.36
N LEU A 811 16.90 -25.59 2.13
CA LEU A 811 17.64 -26.71 2.73
C LEU A 811 19.12 -26.64 2.32
N LYS A 812 20.05 -26.84 3.28
CA LYS A 812 21.49 -26.59 3.09
C LYS A 812 22.28 -27.79 2.57
N GLY A 813 21.85 -29.00 2.91
CA GLY A 813 22.58 -30.19 2.48
C GLY A 813 21.89 -31.50 2.86
N ALA A 814 22.44 -32.63 2.37
CA ALA A 814 21.93 -33.95 2.69
C ALA A 814 22.44 -34.48 4.05
N GLY A 815 21.63 -35.30 4.71
CA GLY A 815 21.94 -35.92 5.98
C GLY A 815 21.57 -35.13 7.22
N HIS A 816 20.96 -33.97 7.05
CA HIS A 816 20.45 -33.15 8.14
C HIS A 816 19.08 -33.67 8.60
N ARG A 817 18.73 -33.36 9.84
CA ARG A 817 17.41 -33.70 10.41
C ARG A 817 16.42 -32.58 10.13
N ILE A 818 15.18 -32.97 9.86
CA ILE A 818 14.03 -32.09 9.72
C ILE A 818 13.13 -32.29 10.92
N TYR A 819 12.89 -31.20 11.66
CA TYR A 819 11.97 -31.18 12.79
C TYR A 819 10.84 -30.19 12.53
N LEU A 820 9.68 -30.49 13.09
CA LEU A 820 8.60 -29.54 13.26
C LEU A 820 8.57 -29.09 14.73
N VAL A 821 8.91 -27.84 15.01
CA VAL A 821 8.66 -27.23 16.31
C VAL A 821 7.19 -26.82 16.33
N ARG A 822 6.37 -27.69 16.92
CA ARG A 822 4.90 -27.62 16.84
C ARG A 822 4.32 -26.65 17.85
N HIS A 823 3.40 -25.81 17.39
CA HIS A 823 2.43 -25.10 18.21
C HIS A 823 1.10 -25.86 18.18
N THR A 824 0.47 -26.03 19.33
CA THR A 824 -0.84 -26.68 19.46
C THR A 824 -1.84 -25.66 20.01
N PRO A 825 -2.90 -25.31 19.24
CA PRO A 825 -3.96 -24.44 19.75
C PRO A 825 -4.64 -25.00 21.02
N LEU A 826 -5.15 -24.10 21.84
CA LEU A 826 -6.01 -24.46 22.98
C LEU A 826 -7.34 -25.06 22.51
N GLU A 827 -8.14 -25.64 23.43
CA GLU A 827 -9.44 -26.25 23.09
C GLU A 827 -10.41 -25.27 22.43
N ASN A 828 -10.37 -24.00 22.83
CA ASN A 828 -11.14 -22.91 22.23
C ASN A 828 -10.55 -22.38 20.90
N ARG A 829 -9.55 -23.04 20.33
CA ARG A 829 -8.84 -22.70 19.10
C ARG A 829 -7.95 -21.45 19.19
N MET A 830 -7.81 -20.82 20.34
CA MET A 830 -6.88 -19.72 20.53
C MET A 830 -5.43 -20.22 20.57
N PRO A 831 -4.45 -19.36 20.22
CA PRO A 831 -3.04 -19.68 20.36
C PRO A 831 -2.65 -19.95 21.83
N ASP A 832 -1.88 -21.01 22.09
CA ASP A 832 -1.21 -21.19 23.36
C ASP A 832 0.02 -20.28 23.43
N THR A 833 -0.15 -19.11 24.01
CA THR A 833 0.89 -18.07 24.09
C THR A 833 2.06 -18.46 25.00
N ALA A 834 1.86 -19.33 25.97
CA ALA A 834 2.95 -19.86 26.80
C ALA A 834 3.86 -20.76 25.97
N GLN A 835 3.28 -21.72 25.24
CA GLN A 835 4.01 -22.60 24.32
C GLN A 835 4.70 -21.79 23.19
N LEU A 836 4.03 -20.79 22.63
CA LEU A 836 4.63 -19.94 21.59
C LEU A 836 5.89 -19.22 22.09
N LYS A 837 5.87 -18.64 23.29
CA LYS A 837 7.05 -17.97 23.86
C LYS A 837 8.22 -18.94 24.02
N GLU A 838 7.96 -20.14 24.52
CA GLU A 838 8.98 -21.17 24.68
C GLU A 838 9.54 -21.62 23.31
N ASN A 839 8.65 -21.85 22.33
CA ASN A 839 9.02 -22.26 20.97
C ASN A 839 9.87 -21.17 20.29
N PHE A 840 9.44 -19.92 20.36
CA PHE A 840 10.16 -18.80 19.72
C PHE A 840 11.53 -18.56 20.34
N ALA A 841 11.62 -18.58 21.67
CA ALA A 841 12.90 -18.47 22.36
C ALA A 841 13.84 -19.64 22.03
N PHE A 842 13.30 -20.87 21.96
CA PHE A 842 14.08 -22.03 21.57
C PHE A 842 14.62 -21.93 20.14
N VAL A 843 13.76 -21.66 19.16
CA VAL A 843 14.15 -21.57 17.73
C VAL A 843 15.16 -20.46 17.52
N SER A 844 14.91 -19.24 18.00
CA SER A 844 15.84 -18.12 17.81
C SER A 844 17.19 -18.40 18.48
N GLY A 845 17.25 -18.97 19.68
CA GLY A 845 18.48 -19.35 20.34
C GLY A 845 19.27 -20.46 19.61
N ARG A 846 18.56 -21.38 18.93
CA ARG A 846 19.21 -22.43 18.12
C ARG A 846 19.72 -21.90 16.78
N ILE A 847 19.05 -20.94 16.17
CA ILE A 847 19.57 -20.22 15.00
C ILE A 847 20.82 -19.40 15.39
N GLU A 848 20.74 -18.63 16.46
CA GLU A 848 21.85 -17.80 16.95
C GLU A 848 23.13 -18.62 17.23
N SER A 849 22.96 -19.86 17.75
CA SER A 849 24.05 -20.81 17.99
C SER A 849 24.51 -21.62 16.76
N GLY A 850 23.90 -21.40 15.57
CA GLY A 850 24.22 -22.09 14.33
C GLY A 850 23.76 -23.56 14.27
N LYS A 851 22.88 -24.00 15.18
CA LYS A 851 22.34 -25.36 15.19
C LYS A 851 21.19 -25.58 14.23
N ILE A 852 20.31 -24.57 14.06
CA ILE A 852 19.31 -24.54 13.01
C ILE A 852 19.91 -23.81 11.82
N LEU A 853 19.87 -24.45 10.64
CA LEU A 853 20.51 -23.99 9.42
C LEU A 853 19.55 -23.30 8.47
N SER A 854 18.29 -23.75 8.44
CA SER A 854 17.19 -23.18 7.69
C SER A 854 15.86 -23.41 8.41
N ALA A 855 14.89 -22.52 8.19
CA ALA A 855 13.58 -22.64 8.82
C ALA A 855 12.46 -22.06 7.95
N TRP A 856 11.23 -22.59 8.17
CA TRP A 856 10.01 -22.15 7.49
C TRP A 856 8.86 -22.03 8.52
N SER A 857 8.23 -20.87 8.59
CA SER A 857 6.99 -20.70 9.36
C SER A 857 5.82 -21.33 8.60
N VAL A 858 5.09 -22.23 9.22
CA VAL A 858 3.97 -22.94 8.57
C VAL A 858 2.82 -21.99 8.31
N GLY A 859 2.30 -22.00 7.07
CA GLY A 859 1.26 -21.10 6.58
C GLY A 859 0.16 -21.79 5.78
N PHE A 860 -0.28 -21.17 4.68
CA PHE A 860 -1.42 -21.59 3.87
C PHE A 860 -1.39 -23.04 3.37
N GLY A 861 -0.25 -23.54 2.97
CA GLY A 861 -0.09 -24.89 2.41
C GLY A 861 0.37 -25.92 3.44
N GLY A 862 0.41 -25.57 4.72
CA GLY A 862 0.82 -26.45 5.79
C GLY A 862 2.30 -26.84 5.73
N VAL A 863 2.63 -27.96 6.40
CA VAL A 863 4.00 -28.52 6.42
C VAL A 863 4.44 -28.98 5.02
N GLY A 864 3.49 -29.45 4.19
CA GLY A 864 3.77 -29.89 2.81
C GLY A 864 4.28 -28.76 1.92
N GLU A 865 3.73 -27.55 2.04
CA GLU A 865 4.24 -26.35 1.36
C GLU A 865 5.68 -26.06 1.80
N GLY A 866 5.90 -26.02 3.12
CA GLY A 866 7.22 -25.71 3.68
C GLY A 866 8.30 -26.67 3.20
N LEU A 867 8.05 -27.97 3.26
CA LEU A 867 9.00 -28.99 2.79
C LEU A 867 9.35 -28.82 1.31
N ALA A 868 8.33 -28.62 0.45
CA ALA A 868 8.56 -28.45 -0.98
C ALA A 868 9.35 -27.19 -1.29
N LYS A 869 8.93 -26.04 -0.72
CA LYS A 869 9.58 -24.74 -0.99
C LYS A 869 10.99 -24.65 -0.41
N MET A 870 11.26 -25.26 0.75
CA MET A 870 12.61 -25.36 1.29
C MET A 870 13.53 -26.22 0.42
N ALA A 871 13.01 -27.32 -0.16
CA ALA A 871 13.77 -28.24 -1.02
C ALA A 871 14.15 -27.63 -2.38
N PHE A 872 13.32 -26.79 -2.96
CA PHE A 872 13.50 -26.25 -4.34
C PHE A 872 14.78 -25.43 -4.54
N GLY A 873 15.23 -24.68 -3.53
CA GLY A 873 16.32 -23.70 -3.69
C GLY A 873 17.67 -24.28 -3.99
N ASN A 874 18.01 -25.41 -3.40
CA ASN A 874 19.28 -26.12 -3.59
C ASN A 874 19.13 -27.49 -4.26
N GLY A 875 17.88 -27.93 -4.54
CA GLY A 875 17.61 -29.27 -5.07
C GLY A 875 17.90 -30.36 -4.05
N VAL A 876 17.79 -30.06 -2.76
CA VAL A 876 18.00 -31.01 -1.66
C VAL A 876 16.68 -31.67 -1.33
N GLY A 877 16.57 -32.97 -1.51
CA GLY A 877 15.35 -33.72 -1.19
C GLY A 877 15.22 -34.05 0.30
N ALA A 878 14.12 -34.71 0.63
CA ALA A 878 13.88 -35.17 2.01
C ALA A 878 13.05 -36.43 2.03
N GLU A 879 13.31 -37.28 3.06
CA GLU A 879 12.46 -38.43 3.43
C GLU A 879 11.82 -38.15 4.78
N ILE A 880 10.49 -38.02 4.81
CA ILE A 880 9.74 -37.68 6.01
C ILE A 880 8.55 -38.63 6.23
N THR A 881 8.15 -38.73 7.49
CA THR A 881 6.91 -39.39 7.90
C THR A 881 6.09 -38.46 8.75
N LEU A 882 4.85 -38.19 8.34
CA LEU A 882 3.91 -37.35 9.06
C LEU A 882 2.48 -37.80 8.72
N ASP A 883 1.58 -37.80 9.70
CA ASP A 883 0.16 -38.05 9.48
C ASP A 883 -0.38 -37.11 8.38
N GLU A 884 -1.02 -37.67 7.36
CA GLU A 884 -1.29 -36.96 6.10
C GLU A 884 -2.14 -35.71 6.27
N PRO A 885 -3.20 -35.64 7.09
CA PRO A 885 -3.94 -34.38 7.31
C PRO A 885 -3.05 -33.24 7.82
N LYS A 886 -2.05 -33.56 8.65
CA LYS A 886 -1.10 -32.57 9.21
C LYS A 886 -0.17 -31.99 8.17
N LEU A 887 -0.08 -32.58 6.97
CA LEU A 887 0.69 -31.97 5.86
C LEU A 887 0.06 -30.70 5.33
N TYR A 888 -1.26 -30.53 5.45
CA TYR A 888 -2.02 -29.48 4.78
C TYR A 888 -2.68 -28.48 5.72
N GLU A 889 -2.74 -28.77 7.03
CA GLU A 889 -3.39 -27.92 8.02
C GLU A 889 -2.70 -26.55 8.18
N TYR A 890 -3.47 -25.52 8.54
CA TYR A 890 -2.93 -24.19 8.91
C TYR A 890 -2.29 -24.25 10.31
N ALA A 891 -1.12 -24.87 10.44
CA ALA A 891 -0.44 -25.01 11.73
C ALA A 891 0.33 -23.75 12.15
N TYR A 892 -0.37 -22.60 12.21
CA TYR A 892 0.22 -21.29 12.53
C TYR A 892 0.94 -21.31 13.89
N GLY A 893 2.09 -20.64 13.97
CA GLY A 893 2.99 -20.66 15.12
C GLY A 893 3.96 -21.84 15.15
N SER A 894 3.73 -22.87 14.32
CA SER A 894 4.68 -23.97 14.13
C SER A 894 5.78 -23.58 13.14
N ILE A 895 7.00 -24.06 13.36
CA ILE A 895 8.18 -23.78 12.55
C ILE A 895 8.84 -25.09 12.13
N LEU A 896 8.96 -25.29 10.82
CA LEU A 896 9.74 -26.38 10.23
C LEU A 896 11.21 -25.96 10.22
N VAL A 897 12.12 -26.82 10.70
CA VAL A 897 13.54 -26.49 10.81
C VAL A 897 14.44 -27.61 10.32
N GLU A 898 15.55 -27.23 9.69
CA GLU A 898 16.66 -28.11 9.32
C GLU A 898 17.82 -27.94 10.32
N CYS A 899 18.41 -29.04 10.81
CA CYS A 899 19.55 -29.00 11.71
C CYS A 899 20.52 -30.17 11.52
N GLU A 900 21.81 -29.98 11.77
CA GLU A 900 22.82 -31.03 11.69
C GLU A 900 22.73 -32.04 12.84
N GLY A 901 22.31 -31.61 13.99
CA GLY A 901 22.28 -32.43 15.20
C GLY A 901 20.88 -32.81 15.68
N THR A 902 20.81 -33.41 16.85
CA THR A 902 19.56 -33.68 17.52
C THR A 902 19.07 -32.43 18.25
N LEU A 903 17.78 -32.11 18.11
CA LEU A 903 17.09 -31.12 18.92
C LEU A 903 16.39 -31.84 20.07
N GLU A 904 16.88 -31.66 21.31
CA GLU A 904 16.22 -32.11 22.51
C GLU A 904 15.27 -31.00 23.01
N TYR A 905 14.01 -31.09 22.60
CA TYR A 905 12.97 -30.12 22.98
C TYR A 905 11.60 -30.81 22.93
N PRO A 906 10.73 -30.63 23.95
CA PRO A 906 9.47 -31.37 24.04
C PRO A 906 8.52 -31.18 22.87
N HIS A 907 8.58 -29.97 22.25
CA HIS A 907 7.69 -29.62 21.13
C HIS A 907 8.37 -29.78 19.75
N ALA A 908 9.59 -30.35 19.68
CA ALA A 908 10.27 -30.62 18.41
C ALA A 908 10.01 -32.09 17.99
N GLU A 909 9.14 -32.29 17.02
CA GLU A 909 8.82 -33.54 16.40
C GLU A 909 9.80 -33.85 15.26
N LEU A 910 10.57 -34.93 15.34
CA LEU A 910 11.44 -35.37 14.22
C LEU A 910 10.56 -35.95 13.10
N LEU A 911 10.57 -35.30 11.94
CA LEU A 911 9.85 -35.71 10.75
C LEU A 911 10.68 -36.69 9.90
N GLY A 912 12.00 -36.47 9.78
CA GLY A 912 12.89 -37.23 8.92
C GLY A 912 14.22 -36.56 8.63
N PHE A 913 14.75 -36.77 7.43
CA PHE A 913 16.09 -36.34 7.04
C PHE A 913 16.13 -35.80 5.63
N THR A 914 17.04 -34.87 5.39
CA THR A 914 17.38 -34.39 4.05
C THR A 914 18.21 -35.44 3.32
N VAL A 915 18.02 -35.55 2.01
CA VAL A 915 18.72 -36.50 1.13
C VAL A 915 19.30 -35.80 -0.08
N ALA A 916 20.36 -36.41 -0.66
CA ALA A 916 20.99 -35.87 -1.85
C ALA A 916 20.18 -36.06 -3.14
N GLU A 917 19.20 -36.95 -3.11
CA GLU A 917 18.30 -37.17 -4.24
C GLU A 917 17.30 -36.01 -4.38
N GLU A 918 17.14 -35.50 -5.59
CA GLU A 918 16.20 -34.38 -5.89
C GLU A 918 14.72 -34.86 -5.90
N ALA A 919 14.27 -35.38 -4.76
CA ALA A 919 12.89 -35.86 -4.57
C ALA A 919 12.44 -35.70 -3.11
N LEU A 920 11.15 -35.45 -2.91
CA LEU A 920 10.50 -35.59 -1.62
C LEU A 920 9.89 -37.01 -1.51
N THR A 921 10.24 -37.74 -0.46
CA THR A 921 9.58 -38.99 -0.11
C THR A 921 8.78 -38.79 1.16
N VAL A 922 7.45 -38.75 1.02
CA VAL A 922 6.51 -38.53 2.13
C VAL A 922 5.71 -39.80 2.37
N ASN A 923 5.80 -40.36 3.57
CA ASN A 923 5.13 -41.61 3.93
C ASN A 923 5.41 -42.77 2.91
N GLY A 924 6.64 -42.81 2.37
CA GLY A 924 7.06 -43.79 1.38
C GLY A 924 6.66 -43.48 -0.07
N VAL A 925 5.93 -42.40 -0.32
CA VAL A 925 5.55 -41.94 -1.67
C VAL A 925 6.58 -40.94 -2.17
N LYS A 926 7.29 -41.26 -3.25
CA LYS A 926 8.34 -40.46 -3.84
C LYS A 926 7.81 -39.52 -4.92
N MET A 927 8.20 -38.25 -4.85
CA MET A 927 7.78 -37.17 -5.75
C MET A 927 9.02 -36.39 -6.20
N PRO A 928 9.36 -36.36 -7.50
CA PRO A 928 10.52 -35.56 -8.01
C PRO A 928 10.34 -34.07 -7.78
N LEU A 929 11.39 -33.39 -7.32
CA LEU A 929 11.35 -31.95 -7.03
C LEU A 929 11.01 -31.11 -8.26
N GLU A 930 11.50 -31.46 -9.44
CA GLU A 930 11.24 -30.70 -10.67
C GLU A 930 9.74 -30.75 -11.07
N GLU A 931 9.07 -31.91 -10.86
CA GLU A 931 7.63 -32.07 -11.10
C GLU A 931 6.82 -31.24 -10.10
N LEU A 932 7.21 -31.25 -8.84
CA LEU A 932 6.57 -30.44 -7.80
C LEU A 932 6.78 -28.94 -8.04
N TYR A 933 7.99 -28.52 -8.44
CA TYR A 933 8.30 -27.14 -8.76
C TYR A 933 7.49 -26.65 -9.96
N LYS A 934 7.40 -27.47 -11.01
CA LYS A 934 6.57 -27.19 -12.18
C LYS A 934 5.10 -27.00 -11.78
N ALA A 935 4.56 -27.93 -10.98
CA ALA A 935 3.19 -27.84 -10.48
C ALA A 935 2.96 -26.55 -9.65
N ASN A 936 3.96 -26.13 -8.86
CA ASN A 936 3.90 -24.91 -8.03
C ASN A 936 4.02 -23.62 -8.82
N THR A 937 4.48 -23.62 -10.07
CA THR A 937 4.74 -22.41 -10.86
C THR A 937 3.84 -22.23 -12.08
N GLU A 938 3.46 -23.30 -12.78
CA GLU A 938 2.78 -23.22 -14.08
C GLU A 938 1.45 -22.49 -14.06
N LYS A 939 0.63 -22.74 -13.03
CA LYS A 939 -0.70 -22.11 -12.91
C LYS A 939 -0.59 -20.58 -12.87
N PHE A 940 0.32 -20.06 -12.07
CA PHE A 940 0.50 -18.61 -11.90
C PHE A 940 1.17 -17.97 -13.12
N ALA A 941 2.06 -18.68 -13.79
CA ALA A 941 2.73 -18.23 -15.01
C ALA A 941 1.75 -17.97 -16.19
N ALA A 942 0.54 -18.54 -16.15
CA ALA A 942 -0.49 -18.23 -17.13
C ALA A 942 -0.97 -16.76 -17.06
N VAL A 943 -0.96 -16.17 -15.86
CA VAL A 943 -1.35 -14.76 -15.65
C VAL A 943 -0.12 -13.85 -15.55
N TYR A 944 0.92 -14.29 -14.85
CA TYR A 944 2.20 -13.60 -14.66
C TYR A 944 3.33 -14.46 -15.23
N PRO A 945 3.66 -14.34 -16.53
CA PRO A 945 4.71 -15.14 -17.14
C PRO A 945 6.07 -14.89 -16.46
N ASP A 946 6.81 -15.98 -16.25
CA ASP A 946 8.21 -15.93 -15.81
C ASP A 946 9.06 -15.30 -16.92
N LYS A 947 9.68 -14.15 -16.65
CA LYS A 947 10.48 -13.41 -17.60
C LYS A 947 11.73 -14.20 -18.06
N GLY A 948 12.26 -15.09 -17.24
CA GLY A 948 13.42 -15.92 -17.58
C GLY A 948 13.14 -16.97 -18.68
N ARG A 949 11.91 -17.50 -18.77
CA ARG A 949 11.51 -18.48 -19.80
C ARG A 949 11.19 -17.82 -21.15
N ASN A 950 10.59 -16.62 -21.15
CA ASN A 950 10.20 -15.93 -22.38
C ASN A 950 11.38 -15.33 -23.16
N SER A 951 12.51 -15.01 -22.50
CA SER A 951 13.69 -14.49 -23.16
C SER A 951 14.40 -15.52 -24.04
N ALA A 952 14.31 -16.81 -23.72
CA ALA A 952 14.92 -17.87 -24.51
C ALA A 952 14.13 -18.17 -25.81
N GLU A 953 12.80 -18.12 -25.79
CA GLU A 953 11.97 -18.32 -26.96
C GLU A 953 11.99 -17.13 -27.92
N VAL A 954 12.12 -15.91 -27.44
CA VAL A 954 12.25 -14.70 -28.27
C VAL A 954 13.62 -14.60 -28.95
N MET A 955 14.66 -15.21 -28.37
CA MET A 955 16.02 -15.22 -28.97
C MET A 955 16.17 -16.33 -30.03
N THR A 956 15.29 -17.29 -30.12
CA THR A 956 15.32 -18.41 -31.05
C THR A 956 14.29 -18.32 -32.20
N SER A 957 13.41 -17.34 -32.21
CA SER A 957 12.48 -16.98 -33.27
C SER A 957 12.85 -15.62 -33.89
#